data_05f0c375cdfc752d83897e23766f2b5c
#
_entry.id   05f0c375cdfc752d83897e23766f2b5c
#
_cell.length_a   1.000
_cell.length_b   1.000
_cell.length_c   1.000
_cell.angle_alpha   90.00
_cell.angle_beta   90.00
_cell.angle_gamma   90.00
#
_symmetry.space_group_name_H-M   'P 1'
#
loop_
_entity.id
_entity.type
_entity.pdbx_description
1 polymer ?
#
loop_
_entity_poly.entity_id
_entity_poly.type
_entity_poly.pdbx_seq_one_letter_code
_entity_poly.pdbx_strand_id
1 'polypeptide(L)'
;MIDVNVEYSEYIKKASDMLYLLFEGQKKTHSEVLAQAETLLPIVTGIPGIRSNPYYSEILTAVVDHYEIEVGIKTYAPDTIAKDRQSRYWLSRIKPTILHPYFDRYKQYLRADGFEMKAIENIEKTCEEILSYCANPRNIGGREKKRGLVVGDVQSGKTANYLGLINMAFDYGYKIVVLLAGTTNSLRLQTQKRTDSGVIGAKSDSIGNSIEYIGVGINAEDHFAIPFTNQTNDFAKFIQKNLNIGIGDFNKPVVLVVKKVKGILESVSERLQSALSEKGVKDSSSILIIDDEADNASVNTRSLDNPTTINKAIRAIFNKFPIASYVGYTATPFANVFIYPRSDDNNLDLFPSDFIVQLHAPDTYFGGRKVFPKGEDVLPRCLVLLSEDEGNFLPVVHDKHYDYLAMAESLKQAIREFLINNVIRTIRGQATKHRSMMINITRYNDVQEKIRYRVEEYLSHLTYAIEQLSEYSLEKFIENTECNALYCLYQSNFYDEIRRGDEDKGIPPIAWKQIQSGLYTEIKKFIVAVINSRNGKMTQHKSGENTRFDYEEYKETGARVIAIGGMVLSRGLTLEGLMTSYYSRNAGTYDTLLQMCRWFGYRPKYEDLCRIYLTQESIDRFDAVLDAVEDLKAQFTEMKRQDKKPEDFGLMIKQSPDTLETSLLITARNKMRGTETVEYYLNYGGVYADTSKLLKSIGDNNHNMEAVKKFLSKVQFGWYGERWYMASAVSKFDVAELIANLRIPYVNRKFDTEGLSEYINNSDIFMYWDVVVATGESKNHYMQDCFGIKGVTAALRSFHSNGEDDRYIRIGGSNNRVLDPGIFDAGLNLTPEQRKLILRRQDKPIESELTARDYLQVRENPILVIYPIDLNTELTPSQKNDTLLNDEKKTALQMLKRQIKTDVGNDTTPLVAFAFGFPQKESKTRLKYRANIIKLDEMNRGLETDDDGEGEGDTDD
;
A
#
# COMPACT_ATOMS: atom_id res chain seq x y z
N MET A 1 10.51 30.88 25.35
CA MET A 1 9.99 30.86 23.97
C MET A 1 8.51 30.53 24.05
N ILE A 2 7.66 31.37 23.44
CA ILE A 2 6.21 31.11 23.37
C ILE A 2 6.03 29.93 22.40
N ASP A 3 5.26 28.94 22.82
CA ASP A 3 4.84 27.86 21.88
C ASP A 3 3.71 28.39 21.01
N VAL A 4 4.02 28.77 19.79
CA VAL A 4 3.09 29.36 18.82
C VAL A 4 1.88 28.45 18.57
N ASN A 5 2.07 27.13 18.56
CA ASN A 5 0.99 26.15 18.37
C ASN A 5 0.00 26.10 19.55
N VAL A 6 0.42 26.48 20.76
CA VAL A 6 -0.45 26.52 21.91
C VAL A 6 -1.14 27.89 22.01
N GLU A 7 -0.41 28.99 21.90
CA GLU A 7 -0.93 30.32 22.09
C GLU A 7 -1.85 30.81 20.96
N TYR A 8 -1.57 30.39 19.71
CA TYR A 8 -2.36 30.75 18.53
C TYR A 8 -3.18 29.59 17.93
N SER A 9 -3.35 28.49 18.68
CA SER A 9 -3.99 27.25 18.22
C SER A 9 -5.38 27.46 17.62
N GLU A 10 -6.20 28.32 18.23
CA GLU A 10 -7.56 28.62 17.76
C GLU A 10 -7.55 29.36 16.41
N TYR A 11 -6.61 30.29 16.24
CA TYR A 11 -6.47 31.04 14.97
C TYR A 11 -5.87 30.21 13.86
N ILE A 12 -4.89 29.36 14.17
CA ILE A 12 -4.29 28.41 13.25
C ILE A 12 -5.36 27.48 12.70
N LYS A 13 -6.18 26.90 13.59
CA LYS A 13 -7.26 26.01 13.20
C LYS A 13 -8.32 26.72 12.34
N LYS A 14 -8.81 27.88 12.75
CA LYS A 14 -9.80 28.66 11.99
C LYS A 14 -9.30 29.04 10.60
N ALA A 15 -8.04 29.45 10.47
CA ALA A 15 -7.45 29.80 9.19
C ALA A 15 -7.30 28.57 8.29
N SER A 16 -6.90 27.44 8.84
CA SER A 16 -6.80 26.17 8.12
C SER A 16 -8.18 25.66 7.66
N ASP A 17 -9.19 25.70 8.54
CA ASP A 17 -10.57 25.33 8.20
C ASP A 17 -11.12 26.21 7.04
N MET A 18 -10.79 27.50 7.02
CA MET A 18 -11.18 28.39 5.93
C MET A 18 -10.41 28.09 4.62
N LEU A 19 -9.13 27.76 4.70
CA LEU A 19 -8.37 27.29 3.54
C LEU A 19 -8.98 26.00 2.96
N TYR A 20 -9.37 25.09 3.85
CA TYR A 20 -10.01 23.84 3.46
C TYR A 20 -11.33 24.08 2.69
N LEU A 21 -12.16 25.01 3.19
CA LEU A 21 -13.40 25.41 2.53
C LEU A 21 -13.14 26.12 1.18
N LEU A 22 -12.15 27.03 1.15
CA LEU A 22 -11.79 27.79 -0.06
C LEU A 22 -11.25 26.90 -1.19
N PHE A 23 -10.47 25.91 -0.84
CA PHE A 23 -9.92 24.97 -1.81
C PHE A 23 -10.76 23.70 -1.98
N GLU A 24 -11.96 23.67 -1.38
CA GLU A 24 -12.91 22.55 -1.44
C GLU A 24 -12.26 21.21 -1.05
N GLY A 25 -11.30 21.23 -0.13
CA GLY A 25 -10.53 20.08 0.28
C GLY A 25 -9.56 19.53 -0.77
N GLN A 26 -9.31 20.24 -1.87
CA GLN A 26 -8.41 19.83 -2.94
C GLN A 26 -6.94 20.04 -2.54
N LYS A 27 -6.08 19.13 -2.96
CA LYS A 27 -4.63 19.29 -2.80
C LYS A 27 -4.13 20.42 -3.71
N LYS A 28 -3.57 21.45 -3.12
CA LYS A 28 -2.92 22.59 -3.79
C LYS A 28 -1.42 22.54 -3.59
N THR A 29 -0.69 23.27 -4.41
CA THR A 29 0.76 23.42 -4.20
C THR A 29 1.02 24.22 -2.92
N HIS A 30 2.14 23.94 -2.25
CA HIS A 30 2.56 24.66 -1.04
C HIS A 30 2.53 26.19 -1.21
N SER A 31 2.95 26.67 -2.37
CA SER A 31 2.97 28.10 -2.72
C SER A 31 1.59 28.71 -2.81
N GLU A 32 0.61 28.00 -3.40
CA GLU A 32 -0.80 28.46 -3.46
C GLU A 32 -1.44 28.51 -2.07
N VAL A 33 -1.17 27.49 -1.25
CA VAL A 33 -1.66 27.43 0.13
C VAL A 33 -1.08 28.56 0.97
N LEU A 34 0.22 28.79 0.87
CA LEU A 34 0.94 29.84 1.58
C LEU A 34 0.40 31.24 1.23
N ALA A 35 0.27 31.55 -0.07
CA ALA A 35 -0.24 32.83 -0.56
C ALA A 35 -1.67 33.10 -0.07
N GLN A 36 -2.51 32.08 -0.02
CA GLN A 36 -3.87 32.23 0.48
C GLN A 36 -3.93 32.33 2.01
N ALA A 37 -3.06 31.60 2.72
CA ALA A 37 -2.91 31.70 4.16
C ALA A 37 -2.46 33.10 4.58
N GLU A 38 -1.52 33.72 3.89
CA GLU A 38 -1.10 35.13 4.11
C GLU A 38 -2.24 36.12 3.97
N THR A 39 -3.21 35.84 3.11
CA THR A 39 -4.40 36.68 2.90
C THR A 39 -5.43 36.45 3.98
N LEU A 40 -5.66 35.21 4.40
CA LEU A 40 -6.69 34.82 5.34
C LEU A 40 -6.33 35.08 6.80
N LEU A 41 -5.07 34.85 7.18
CA LEU A 41 -4.64 34.93 8.57
C LEU A 41 -4.94 36.27 9.24
N PRO A 42 -4.73 37.44 8.62
CA PRO A 42 -5.13 38.72 9.18
C PRO A 42 -6.64 38.90 9.35
N ILE A 43 -7.41 38.29 8.46
CA ILE A 43 -8.90 38.36 8.49
C ILE A 43 -9.44 37.51 9.65
N VAL A 44 -8.92 36.28 9.76
CA VAL A 44 -9.38 35.28 10.73
C VAL A 44 -9.02 35.69 12.16
N THR A 45 -7.81 36.23 12.34
CA THR A 45 -7.37 36.66 13.69
C THR A 45 -8.06 37.92 14.17
N GLY A 46 -8.44 38.81 13.26
CA GLY A 46 -8.98 40.12 13.63
C GLY A 46 -8.01 41.00 14.43
N ILE A 47 -6.73 40.60 14.54
CA ILE A 47 -5.72 41.30 15.31
C ILE A 47 -5.10 42.41 14.43
N PRO A 48 -5.28 43.68 14.77
CA PRO A 48 -4.66 44.77 14.05
C PRO A 48 -3.14 44.63 14.08
N GLY A 49 -2.49 44.60 12.89
CA GLY A 49 -1.05 44.54 12.81
C GLY A 49 -0.43 43.15 13.03
N ILE A 50 -1.20 42.06 12.88
CA ILE A 50 -0.67 40.70 13.08
C ILE A 50 0.55 40.40 12.20
N ARG A 51 0.67 41.02 11.00
CA ARG A 51 1.83 40.89 10.12
C ARG A 51 3.12 41.45 10.74
N SER A 52 3.02 42.30 11.76
CA SER A 52 4.16 42.82 12.53
C SER A 52 4.47 42.01 13.78
N ASN A 53 3.75 40.90 14.00
CA ASN A 53 4.01 40.00 15.13
C ASN A 53 5.36 39.29 14.89
N PRO A 54 6.27 39.23 15.89
CA PRO A 54 7.55 38.55 15.78
C PRO A 54 7.44 37.07 15.36
N TYR A 55 6.30 36.44 15.68
CA TYR A 55 6.01 35.05 15.37
C TYR A 55 5.11 34.85 14.13
N TYR A 56 4.88 35.90 13.32
CA TYR A 56 3.95 35.85 12.20
C TYR A 56 4.34 34.73 11.19
N SER A 57 5.62 34.60 10.88
CA SER A 57 6.12 33.57 9.97
C SER A 57 5.88 32.15 10.51
N GLU A 58 6.06 31.95 11.82
CA GLU A 58 5.82 30.66 12.48
C GLU A 58 4.32 30.32 12.54
N ILE A 59 3.46 31.30 12.80
CA ILE A 59 2.00 31.15 12.77
C ILE A 59 1.54 30.79 11.36
N LEU A 60 2.05 31.48 10.35
CA LEU A 60 1.72 31.24 8.95
C LEU A 60 2.12 29.83 8.51
N THR A 61 3.34 29.41 8.85
CA THR A 61 3.80 28.03 8.60
C THR A 61 2.90 27.02 9.29
N ALA A 62 2.54 27.26 10.55
CA ALA A 62 1.63 26.35 11.29
C ALA A 62 0.23 26.25 10.66
N VAL A 63 -0.29 27.34 10.05
CA VAL A 63 -1.57 27.32 9.31
C VAL A 63 -1.47 26.46 8.06
N VAL A 64 -0.39 26.64 7.29
CA VAL A 64 -0.15 25.86 6.07
C VAL A 64 0.03 24.37 6.42
N ASP A 65 0.86 24.08 7.40
CA ASP A 65 1.08 22.71 7.88
C ASP A 65 -0.22 22.05 8.34
N HIS A 66 -1.05 22.77 9.10
CA HIS A 66 -2.33 22.27 9.58
C HIS A 66 -3.30 21.98 8.42
N TYR A 67 -3.35 22.85 7.40
CA TYR A 67 -4.14 22.63 6.18
C TYR A 67 -3.65 21.42 5.39
N GLU A 68 -2.34 21.34 5.13
CA GLU A 68 -1.74 20.23 4.38
C GLU A 68 -1.95 18.89 5.08
N ILE A 69 -1.90 18.90 6.40
CA ILE A 69 -2.26 17.80 7.29
C ILE A 69 -3.73 17.39 7.08
N GLU A 70 -4.65 18.34 7.15
CA GLU A 70 -6.09 18.03 7.06
C GLU A 70 -6.47 17.46 5.71
N VAL A 71 -5.96 18.03 4.63
CA VAL A 71 -6.12 17.47 3.27
C VAL A 71 -5.48 16.10 3.14
N GLY A 72 -4.29 15.91 3.72
CA GLY A 72 -3.60 14.62 3.69
C GLY A 72 -4.25 13.51 4.51
N ILE A 73 -4.89 13.86 5.63
CA ILE A 73 -5.58 12.93 6.50
C ILE A 73 -6.80 12.29 5.84
N LYS A 74 -7.57 13.05 5.07
CA LYS A 74 -8.75 12.54 4.36
C LYS A 74 -8.37 11.58 3.23
N THR A 75 -7.12 11.68 2.72
CA THR A 75 -6.64 10.85 1.60
C THR A 75 -6.06 9.50 2.05
N TYR A 76 -5.67 9.33 3.32
CA TYR A 76 -4.89 8.18 3.78
C TYR A 76 -5.40 7.52 5.06
N ALA A 77 -6.71 7.53 5.32
CA ALA A 77 -7.27 6.75 6.42
C ALA A 77 -7.02 5.25 6.18
N PRO A 78 -6.46 4.50 7.16
CA PRO A 78 -6.19 3.08 6.98
C PRO A 78 -7.47 2.28 6.80
N ASP A 79 -7.44 1.30 5.89
CA ASP A 79 -8.53 0.36 5.71
C ASP A 79 -8.45 -0.72 6.79
N THR A 80 -9.48 -0.80 7.60
CA THR A 80 -9.55 -1.73 8.71
C THR A 80 -10.73 -2.67 8.56
N ILE A 81 -10.48 -3.95 8.76
CA ILE A 81 -11.49 -4.99 8.82
C ILE A 81 -11.48 -5.55 10.24
N ALA A 82 -12.55 -5.37 10.97
CA ALA A 82 -12.63 -5.74 12.36
C ALA A 82 -13.82 -6.65 12.67
N LYS A 83 -13.58 -7.59 13.59
CA LYS A 83 -14.58 -8.54 14.07
C LYS A 83 -15.76 -7.87 14.78
N ASP A 84 -15.48 -6.83 15.54
CA ASP A 84 -16.48 -6.12 16.34
C ASP A 84 -16.21 -4.62 16.36
N ARG A 85 -17.06 -3.85 15.68
CA ARG A 85 -16.96 -2.38 15.68
C ARG A 85 -17.31 -1.78 17.05
N GLN A 86 -18.12 -2.45 17.86
CA GLN A 86 -18.46 -1.96 19.21
C GLN A 86 -17.24 -2.00 20.15
N SER A 87 -16.23 -2.84 19.87
CA SER A 87 -15.02 -2.90 20.69
C SER A 87 -14.22 -1.59 20.69
N ARG A 88 -14.39 -0.74 19.68
CA ARG A 88 -13.72 0.57 19.58
C ARG A 88 -14.16 1.56 20.68
N TYR A 89 -15.32 1.39 21.26
CA TYR A 89 -15.86 2.36 22.22
C TYR A 89 -15.05 2.49 23.51
N TRP A 90 -14.23 1.48 23.87
CA TRP A 90 -13.43 1.58 25.09
C TRP A 90 -12.38 2.69 24.99
N LEU A 91 -11.67 2.79 23.85
CA LEU A 91 -10.62 3.78 23.64
C LEU A 91 -11.18 5.20 23.60
N SER A 92 -12.24 5.43 22.83
CA SER A 92 -12.87 6.76 22.71
C SER A 92 -13.45 7.26 24.03
N ARG A 93 -13.93 6.36 24.90
CA ARG A 93 -14.44 6.73 26.24
C ARG A 93 -13.35 7.21 27.19
N ILE A 94 -12.17 6.60 27.13
CA ILE A 94 -11.10 6.92 28.08
C ILE A 94 -10.10 7.95 27.53
N LYS A 95 -10.00 8.11 26.20
CA LYS A 95 -9.08 9.06 25.54
C LYS A 95 -9.11 10.47 26.16
N PRO A 96 -10.29 11.10 26.42
CA PRO A 96 -10.32 12.45 26.99
C PRO A 96 -9.75 12.56 28.41
N THR A 97 -9.56 11.44 29.13
CA THR A 97 -9.11 11.40 30.52
C THR A 97 -7.65 10.96 30.66
N ILE A 98 -6.97 10.66 29.55
CA ILE A 98 -5.61 10.11 29.58
C ILE A 98 -4.61 11.15 29.13
N LEU A 99 -3.54 11.29 29.91
CA LEU A 99 -2.32 11.96 29.47
C LEU A 99 -1.50 10.99 28.60
N HIS A 100 -0.81 11.51 27.59
CA HIS A 100 -0.06 10.73 26.62
C HIS A 100 1.48 10.92 26.72
N PRO A 101 2.10 10.86 27.92
CA PRO A 101 3.50 11.21 28.08
C PRO A 101 4.45 10.31 27.28
N TYR A 102 4.13 9.03 27.11
CA TYR A 102 4.95 8.13 26.31
C TYR A 102 4.85 8.42 24.81
N PHE A 103 3.63 8.62 24.31
CA PHE A 103 3.43 8.89 22.90
C PHE A 103 3.87 10.30 22.49
N ASP A 104 3.66 11.32 23.36
CA ASP A 104 4.08 12.69 23.06
C ASP A 104 5.61 12.82 22.97
N ARG A 105 6.38 12.19 23.87
CA ARG A 105 7.84 12.15 23.73
C ARG A 105 8.28 11.41 22.45
N TYR A 106 7.51 10.41 22.00
CA TYR A 106 7.79 9.73 20.75
C TYR A 106 7.55 10.60 19.52
N LYS A 107 6.48 11.41 19.54
CA LYS A 107 6.26 12.44 18.50
C LYS A 107 7.43 13.44 18.42
N GLN A 108 7.92 13.91 19.58
CA GLN A 108 9.07 14.81 19.61
C GLN A 108 10.34 14.14 19.04
N TYR A 109 10.57 12.87 19.38
CA TYR A 109 11.68 12.11 18.82
C TYR A 109 11.59 11.96 17.31
N LEU A 110 10.42 11.63 16.76
CA LEU A 110 10.23 11.52 15.31
C LEU A 110 10.47 12.85 14.59
N ARG A 111 10.04 13.98 15.17
CA ARG A 111 10.34 15.33 14.65
C ARG A 111 11.85 15.58 14.62
N ALA A 112 12.55 15.27 15.70
CA ALA A 112 14.00 15.42 15.79
C ALA A 112 14.76 14.51 14.79
N ASP A 113 14.20 13.34 14.49
CA ASP A 113 14.73 12.40 13.49
C ASP A 113 14.37 12.77 12.05
N GLY A 114 13.62 13.87 11.84
CA GLY A 114 13.33 14.45 10.53
C GLY A 114 12.05 13.93 9.86
N PHE A 115 11.14 13.33 10.62
CA PHE A 115 9.82 12.96 10.10
C PHE A 115 8.96 14.21 9.89
N GLU A 116 8.26 14.27 8.77
CA GLU A 116 7.27 15.30 8.48
C GLU A 116 6.07 15.17 9.44
N MET A 117 5.47 16.30 9.81
CA MET A 117 4.31 16.34 10.71
C MET A 117 3.17 15.45 10.25
N LYS A 118 2.87 15.48 8.95
CA LYS A 118 1.86 14.65 8.33
C LYS A 118 2.10 13.14 8.53
N ALA A 119 3.37 12.72 8.42
CA ALA A 119 3.73 11.32 8.67
C ALA A 119 3.54 10.94 10.16
N ILE A 120 3.86 11.85 11.09
CA ILE A 120 3.68 11.65 12.54
C ILE A 120 2.20 11.51 12.88
N GLU A 121 1.35 12.37 12.34
CA GLU A 121 -0.10 12.30 12.57
C GLU A 121 -0.75 11.06 11.97
N ASN A 122 -0.28 10.63 10.80
CA ASN A 122 -0.73 9.36 10.23
C ASN A 122 -0.33 8.18 11.13
N ILE A 123 0.89 8.19 11.72
CA ILE A 123 1.31 7.21 12.71
C ILE A 123 0.39 7.26 13.94
N GLU A 124 0.08 8.44 14.47
CA GLU A 124 -0.82 8.61 15.62
C GLU A 124 -2.20 8.01 15.35
N LYS A 125 -2.84 8.40 14.25
CA LYS A 125 -4.15 7.88 13.85
C LYS A 125 -4.18 6.37 13.64
N THR A 126 -3.18 5.83 12.96
CA THR A 126 -3.11 4.39 12.74
C THR A 126 -2.83 3.62 14.03
N CYS A 127 -2.01 4.15 14.93
CA CYS A 127 -1.80 3.56 16.25
C CYS A 127 -3.06 3.59 17.10
N GLU A 128 -3.80 4.69 17.10
CA GLU A 128 -5.12 4.78 17.77
C GLU A 128 -6.11 3.77 17.21
N GLU A 129 -6.17 3.64 15.90
CA GLU A 129 -7.04 2.69 15.24
C GLU A 129 -6.68 1.25 15.63
N ILE A 130 -5.41 0.85 15.52
CA ILE A 130 -4.95 -0.48 15.91
C ILE A 130 -5.23 -0.74 17.39
N LEU A 131 -4.90 0.22 18.26
CA LEU A 131 -5.10 0.07 19.71
C LEU A 131 -6.59 -0.05 20.06
N SER A 132 -7.47 0.63 19.32
CA SER A 132 -8.91 0.57 19.54
C SER A 132 -9.49 -0.85 19.35
N TYR A 133 -8.84 -1.67 18.53
CA TYR A 133 -9.20 -3.08 18.32
C TYR A 133 -8.50 -4.03 19.29
N CYS A 134 -7.47 -3.60 19.99
CA CYS A 134 -6.80 -4.39 21.01
C CYS A 134 -7.68 -4.53 22.26
N ALA A 135 -7.36 -5.51 23.11
CA ALA A 135 -8.05 -5.73 24.37
C ALA A 135 -7.87 -4.51 25.30
N ASN A 136 -8.91 -4.14 26.04
CA ASN A 136 -8.87 -3.02 26.98
C ASN A 136 -8.00 -3.39 28.20
N PRO A 137 -6.80 -2.80 28.39
CA PRO A 137 -5.89 -3.15 29.49
C PRO A 137 -6.43 -2.76 30.86
N ARG A 138 -7.46 -1.89 30.92
CA ARG A 138 -8.10 -1.42 32.16
C ARG A 138 -9.34 -2.20 32.57
N ASN A 139 -9.70 -3.28 31.83
CA ASN A 139 -10.80 -4.17 32.16
C ASN A 139 -10.37 -5.15 33.28
N ILE A 140 -10.14 -4.61 34.48
CA ILE A 140 -9.66 -5.37 35.65
C ILE A 140 -10.66 -6.47 36.01
N GLY A 141 -10.20 -7.72 36.10
CA GLY A 141 -11.04 -8.88 36.37
C GLY A 141 -11.76 -9.45 35.15
N GLY A 142 -11.72 -8.78 34.01
CA GLY A 142 -12.21 -9.27 32.73
C GLY A 142 -11.25 -10.23 32.03
N ARG A 143 -11.78 -10.92 31.02
CA ARG A 143 -10.97 -11.76 30.10
C ARG A 143 -11.22 -11.29 28.69
N GLU A 144 -10.19 -10.80 28.05
CA GLU A 144 -10.30 -10.31 26.67
C GLU A 144 -9.03 -10.65 25.89
N LYS A 145 -9.17 -11.31 24.76
CA LYS A 145 -8.07 -11.72 23.90
C LYS A 145 -8.35 -11.27 22.47
N LYS A 146 -7.43 -10.53 21.88
CA LYS A 146 -7.55 -9.98 20.53
C LYS A 146 -6.34 -10.37 19.67
N ARG A 147 -6.59 -10.71 18.41
CA ARG A 147 -5.57 -11.04 17.41
C ARG A 147 -5.80 -10.23 16.16
N GLY A 148 -4.78 -9.51 15.75
CA GLY A 148 -4.84 -8.68 14.56
C GLY A 148 -3.60 -8.79 13.70
N LEU A 149 -3.73 -8.27 12.48
CA LEU A 149 -2.66 -8.18 11.50
C LEU A 149 -2.59 -6.74 10.97
N VAL A 150 -1.38 -6.22 10.90
CA VAL A 150 -1.08 -4.93 10.26
C VAL A 150 -0.27 -5.20 9.01
N VAL A 151 -0.84 -4.83 7.87
CA VAL A 151 -0.24 -5.03 6.55
C VAL A 151 0.26 -3.70 6.02
N GLY A 152 1.53 -3.62 5.69
CA GLY A 152 2.11 -2.41 5.10
C GLY A 152 3.15 -2.76 4.07
N ASP A 153 3.41 -1.88 3.11
CA ASP A 153 4.37 -2.12 2.05
C ASP A 153 5.79 -2.36 2.59
N VAL A 154 6.67 -2.92 1.75
CA VAL A 154 8.07 -3.19 2.12
C VAL A 154 8.78 -1.86 2.43
N GLN A 155 9.39 -1.72 3.62
CA GLN A 155 10.06 -0.50 4.07
C GLN A 155 9.16 0.76 4.11
N SER A 156 7.86 0.62 4.33
CA SER A 156 6.88 1.72 4.41
C SER A 156 6.78 2.39 5.78
N GLY A 157 7.65 2.07 6.74
CA GLY A 157 7.62 2.67 8.09
C GLY A 157 6.89 1.83 9.14
N LYS A 158 6.65 0.53 8.92
CA LYS A 158 6.04 -0.38 9.91
C LYS A 158 6.73 -0.31 11.28
N THR A 159 8.06 -0.19 11.31
CA THR A 159 8.83 -0.04 12.56
C THR A 159 8.41 1.20 13.34
N ALA A 160 8.30 2.36 12.69
CA ALA A 160 7.85 3.58 13.34
C ALA A 160 6.41 3.44 13.85
N ASN A 161 5.54 2.75 13.11
CA ASN A 161 4.17 2.50 13.54
C ASN A 161 4.11 1.61 14.79
N TYR A 162 4.81 0.45 14.83
CA TYR A 162 4.72 -0.39 16.03
C TYR A 162 5.44 0.20 17.24
N LEU A 163 6.50 0.99 17.09
CA LEU A 163 7.11 1.72 18.20
C LEU A 163 6.11 2.79 18.74
N GLY A 164 5.38 3.47 17.85
CA GLY A 164 4.28 4.35 18.23
C GLY A 164 3.18 3.62 18.99
N LEU A 165 2.76 2.46 18.48
CA LEU A 165 1.75 1.62 19.14
C LEU A 165 2.18 1.20 20.55
N ILE A 166 3.47 0.85 20.75
CA ILE A 166 4.01 0.49 22.08
C ILE A 166 3.90 1.68 23.04
N ASN A 167 4.36 2.87 22.62
CA ASN A 167 4.29 4.06 23.46
C ASN A 167 2.84 4.41 23.82
N MET A 168 1.93 4.38 22.84
CA MET A 168 0.51 4.62 23.06
C MET A 168 -0.12 3.56 23.98
N ALA A 169 0.21 2.28 23.79
CA ALA A 169 -0.28 1.20 24.65
C ALA A 169 0.14 1.40 26.12
N PHE A 170 1.34 1.94 26.38
CA PHE A 170 1.78 2.27 27.73
C PHE A 170 0.94 3.40 28.36
N ASP A 171 0.62 4.46 27.62
CA ASP A 171 -0.25 5.53 28.07
C ASP A 171 -1.65 5.00 28.44
N TYR A 172 -2.16 4.06 27.68
CA TYR A 172 -3.47 3.44 27.93
C TYR A 172 -3.48 2.36 29.00
N GLY A 173 -2.30 1.90 29.47
CA GLY A 173 -2.20 1.05 30.64
C GLY A 173 -1.72 -0.38 30.40
N TYR A 174 -1.26 -0.73 29.21
CA TYR A 174 -0.56 -2.00 29.02
C TYR A 174 0.69 -2.04 29.88
N LYS A 175 0.91 -3.14 30.60
CA LYS A 175 2.02 -3.29 31.54
C LYS A 175 3.23 -4.01 30.92
N ILE A 176 2.97 -4.93 30.01
CA ILE A 176 4.01 -5.77 29.42
C ILE A 176 3.88 -5.75 27.91
N VAL A 177 4.99 -5.45 27.23
CA VAL A 177 5.10 -5.57 25.78
C VAL A 177 6.19 -6.58 25.44
N VAL A 178 5.85 -7.54 24.59
CA VAL A 178 6.80 -8.50 24.00
C VAL A 178 6.90 -8.24 22.51
N LEU A 179 8.06 -7.77 22.08
CA LEU A 179 8.37 -7.53 20.66
C LEU A 179 9.16 -8.70 20.10
N LEU A 180 8.55 -9.46 19.21
CA LEU A 180 9.15 -10.62 18.53
C LEU A 180 9.92 -10.13 17.30
N ALA A 181 11.23 -10.09 17.38
CA ALA A 181 12.14 -9.48 16.41
C ALA A 181 12.85 -10.51 15.52
N GLY A 182 12.14 -11.13 14.60
CA GLY A 182 12.71 -12.09 13.65
C GLY A 182 13.42 -13.30 14.29
N THR A 183 14.25 -14.00 13.50
CA THR A 183 14.95 -15.23 13.96
C THR A 183 16.45 -15.07 14.15
N THR A 184 17.05 -13.96 13.70
CA THR A 184 18.51 -13.73 13.72
C THR A 184 18.94 -12.74 14.80
N ASN A 185 20.20 -12.86 15.25
CA ASN A 185 20.79 -11.93 16.23
C ASN A 185 20.87 -10.50 15.68
N SER A 186 21.15 -10.33 14.38
CA SER A 186 21.27 -9.02 13.75
C SER A 186 19.94 -8.27 13.73
N LEU A 187 18.85 -8.94 13.36
CA LEU A 187 17.50 -8.38 13.42
C LEU A 187 17.12 -7.96 14.83
N ARG A 188 17.33 -8.88 15.80
CA ARG A 188 17.02 -8.57 17.19
C ARG A 188 17.83 -7.36 17.70
N LEU A 189 19.14 -7.31 17.41
CA LEU A 189 19.97 -6.18 17.83
C LEU A 189 19.50 -4.86 17.20
N GLN A 190 19.17 -4.87 15.90
CA GLN A 190 18.63 -3.69 15.23
C GLN A 190 17.30 -3.24 15.83
N THR A 191 16.41 -4.18 16.12
CA THR A 191 15.12 -3.90 16.77
C THR A 191 15.32 -3.40 18.19
N GLN A 192 16.29 -3.97 18.97
CA GLN A 192 16.64 -3.51 20.31
C GLN A 192 17.12 -2.05 20.29
N LYS A 193 18.08 -1.72 19.40
CA LYS A 193 18.60 -0.34 19.26
C LYS A 193 17.49 0.65 18.94
N ARG A 194 16.56 0.29 18.03
CA ARG A 194 15.40 1.13 17.70
C ARG A 194 14.42 1.27 18.85
N THR A 195 14.22 0.18 19.63
CA THR A 195 13.38 0.20 20.84
C THR A 195 14.03 1.02 21.94
N ASP A 196 15.37 0.93 22.10
CA ASP A 196 16.13 1.76 23.03
C ASP A 196 15.90 3.26 22.76
N SER A 197 16.01 3.67 21.50
CA SER A 197 15.81 5.07 21.10
C SER A 197 14.35 5.51 21.08
N GLY A 198 13.42 4.66 20.58
CA GLY A 198 12.03 5.03 20.32
C GLY A 198 11.05 4.71 21.45
N VAL A 199 11.41 3.90 22.45
CA VAL A 199 10.51 3.47 23.52
C VAL A 199 11.16 3.58 24.88
N ILE A 200 12.36 3.00 25.10
CA ILE A 200 13.03 2.98 26.39
C ILE A 200 13.56 4.36 26.75
N GLY A 201 14.26 5.02 25.88
CA GLY A 201 14.87 6.32 26.08
C GLY A 201 16.29 6.27 26.64
N ALA A 202 16.89 5.06 26.72
CA ALA A 202 18.27 4.88 27.14
C ALA A 202 18.88 3.66 26.44
N LYS A 203 20.22 3.63 26.33
CA LYS A 203 20.90 2.41 25.92
C LYS A 203 20.66 1.33 26.95
N SER A 204 20.01 0.24 26.56
CA SER A 204 19.63 -0.85 27.45
C SER A 204 20.83 -1.54 28.16
N ASP A 205 22.03 -1.49 27.56
CA ASP A 205 23.27 -1.99 28.19
C ASP A 205 23.84 -1.03 29.25
N SER A 206 23.44 0.25 29.27
CA SER A 206 23.92 1.22 30.26
C SER A 206 23.12 1.21 31.56
N ILE A 207 21.94 0.57 31.54
CA ILE A 207 21.01 0.57 32.68
C ILE A 207 21.61 -0.31 33.83
N GLY A 208 21.67 0.29 35.01
CA GLY A 208 22.28 -0.32 36.20
C GLY A 208 23.69 0.18 36.53
N ASN A 209 24.31 0.94 35.61
CA ASN A 209 25.58 1.61 35.83
C ASN A 209 25.38 3.14 35.70
N SER A 210 25.85 3.74 34.63
CA SER A 210 25.63 5.13 34.28
C SER A 210 24.64 5.16 33.12
N ILE A 211 23.40 5.61 33.35
CA ILE A 211 22.34 5.62 32.32
C ILE A 211 22.72 6.60 31.20
N GLU A 212 22.84 6.09 29.99
CA GLU A 212 23.04 6.89 28.78
C GLU A 212 21.70 7.11 28.10
N TYR A 213 21.13 8.30 28.27
CA TYR A 213 19.85 8.69 27.65
C TYR A 213 20.00 8.93 26.15
N ILE A 214 19.09 8.36 25.37
CA ILE A 214 19.03 8.48 23.92
C ILE A 214 17.58 8.62 23.44
N GLY A 215 17.42 9.15 22.23
CA GLY A 215 16.09 9.21 21.58
C GLY A 215 15.03 9.86 22.45
N VAL A 216 13.94 9.14 22.71
CA VAL A 216 12.81 9.63 23.51
C VAL A 216 13.17 9.99 24.96
N GLY A 217 14.32 9.59 25.45
CA GLY A 217 14.74 9.86 26.84
C GLY A 217 15.52 11.15 27.03
N ILE A 218 15.96 11.82 25.97
CA ILE A 218 16.80 13.01 26.06
C ILE A 218 16.10 14.15 26.84
N ASN A 219 14.79 14.29 26.70
CA ASN A 219 14.02 15.35 27.32
C ASN A 219 12.92 14.86 28.27
N ALA A 220 12.89 13.57 28.63
CA ALA A 220 11.78 12.98 29.40
C ALA A 220 12.25 11.81 30.29
N GLU A 221 13.18 12.09 31.19
CA GLU A 221 13.82 11.10 32.07
C GLU A 221 12.83 10.35 32.98
N ASP A 222 11.72 10.97 33.37
CA ASP A 222 10.73 10.39 34.29
C ASP A 222 9.85 9.31 33.65
N HIS A 223 9.72 9.27 32.33
CA HIS A 223 8.85 8.35 31.58
C HIS A 223 9.64 7.20 30.95
N PHE A 224 10.33 6.44 31.76
CA PHE A 224 11.23 5.37 31.35
C PHE A 224 10.54 4.01 31.35
N ALA A 225 10.60 3.26 30.24
CA ALA A 225 10.14 1.87 30.18
C ALA A 225 11.27 0.94 30.59
N ILE A 226 10.98 -0.09 31.37
CA ILE A 226 11.99 -1.02 31.90
C ILE A 226 12.29 -2.10 30.87
N PRO A 227 13.52 -2.19 30.32
CA PRO A 227 13.89 -3.26 29.41
C PRO A 227 14.26 -4.53 30.18
N PHE A 228 13.69 -5.66 29.76
CA PHE A 228 14.09 -6.99 30.22
C PHE A 228 15.05 -7.70 29.26
N THR A 229 15.40 -7.03 28.17
CA THR A 229 16.42 -7.42 27.19
C THR A 229 17.33 -6.24 26.91
N ASN A 230 18.55 -6.49 26.47
CA ASN A 230 19.50 -5.44 26.11
C ASN A 230 20.21 -5.76 24.79
N GLN A 231 21.12 -4.89 24.34
CA GLN A 231 21.78 -5.05 23.05
C GLN A 231 22.66 -6.31 22.98
N THR A 232 23.26 -6.72 24.12
CA THR A 232 24.15 -7.90 24.20
C THR A 232 23.41 -9.18 24.55
N ASN A 233 22.34 -9.09 25.36
CA ASN A 233 21.67 -10.25 25.91
C ASN A 233 20.20 -10.33 25.47
N ASP A 234 19.89 -11.46 24.89
CA ASP A 234 18.61 -11.89 24.44
C ASP A 234 17.98 -12.82 25.50
N PHE A 235 17.35 -12.30 26.51
CA PHE A 235 16.65 -13.00 27.59
C PHE A 235 17.28 -14.39 27.94
N ALA A 236 18.60 -14.49 27.85
CA ALA A 236 19.34 -15.69 28.22
C ALA A 236 19.41 -15.82 29.77
N LYS A 237 19.65 -17.02 30.26
CA LYS A 237 19.69 -17.40 31.70
C LYS A 237 20.42 -16.42 32.63
N PHE A 238 21.22 -15.51 32.10
CA PHE A 238 21.99 -14.53 32.88
C PHE A 238 21.11 -13.42 33.49
N ILE A 239 20.05 -12.95 32.79
CA ILE A 239 19.16 -11.91 33.30
C ILE A 239 18.23 -12.46 34.39
N GLN A 240 17.96 -13.77 34.40
CA GLN A 240 17.18 -14.43 35.44
C GLN A 240 17.76 -14.29 36.84
N LYS A 241 19.08 -14.19 36.99
CA LYS A 241 19.74 -14.08 38.31
C LYS A 241 19.68 -12.68 38.93
N ASN A 242 19.54 -11.64 38.11
CA ASN A 242 19.60 -10.26 38.58
C ASN A 242 18.22 -9.59 38.73
N LEU A 243 17.13 -10.21 38.28
CA LEU A 243 15.75 -9.70 38.35
C LEU A 243 14.95 -10.50 39.41
N ASN A 244 15.35 -10.40 40.66
CA ASN A 244 14.51 -10.86 41.78
C ASN A 244 13.34 -9.93 42.10
N ILE A 245 13.00 -9.00 41.22
CA ILE A 245 11.93 -8.02 41.38
C ILE A 245 10.72 -8.55 40.63
N GLY A 246 9.59 -8.68 41.32
CA GLY A 246 8.31 -9.09 40.72
C GLY A 246 7.80 -8.07 39.66
N ILE A 247 7.15 -8.55 38.63
CA ILE A 247 6.53 -7.66 37.60
C ILE A 247 5.46 -6.76 38.27
N GLY A 248 4.86 -7.20 39.37
CA GLY A 248 3.88 -6.43 40.14
C GLY A 248 4.45 -5.23 40.91
N ASP A 249 5.78 -5.25 41.18
CA ASP A 249 6.45 -4.18 41.91
C ASP A 249 6.84 -2.99 41.03
N PHE A 250 6.68 -3.10 39.70
CA PHE A 250 7.00 -2.02 38.80
C PHE A 250 5.82 -1.07 38.59
N ASN A 251 5.98 0.16 38.99
CA ASN A 251 5.09 1.26 38.60
C ASN A 251 5.25 1.66 37.10
N LYS A 252 6.28 1.20 36.44
CA LYS A 252 6.63 1.50 35.04
C LYS A 252 6.40 0.28 34.13
N PRO A 253 6.03 0.49 32.86
CA PRO A 253 5.82 -0.60 31.92
C PRO A 253 7.13 -1.32 31.56
N VAL A 254 7.00 -2.57 31.14
CA VAL A 254 8.10 -3.47 30.81
C VAL A 254 8.11 -3.81 29.33
N VAL A 255 9.28 -3.80 28.70
CA VAL A 255 9.46 -4.19 27.30
C VAL A 255 10.53 -5.29 27.14
N LEU A 256 10.21 -6.28 26.31
CA LEU A 256 11.12 -7.37 25.94
C LEU A 256 11.28 -7.40 24.41
N VAL A 257 12.50 -7.40 23.91
CA VAL A 257 12.83 -7.60 22.50
C VAL A 257 13.51 -8.94 22.31
N VAL A 258 12.80 -9.93 21.79
CA VAL A 258 13.25 -11.33 21.77
C VAL A 258 13.21 -11.94 20.37
N LYS A 259 14.12 -12.90 20.13
CA LYS A 259 14.11 -13.69 18.89
C LYS A 259 12.99 -14.72 18.89
N LYS A 260 12.47 -15.03 17.71
CA LYS A 260 11.56 -16.16 17.48
C LYS A 260 12.32 -17.49 17.48
N VAL A 261 12.84 -17.88 18.63
CA VAL A 261 13.59 -19.13 18.87
C VAL A 261 12.97 -19.85 20.06
N LYS A 262 12.72 -21.15 19.92
CA LYS A 262 12.02 -21.97 20.90
C LYS A 262 12.52 -21.75 22.33
N GLY A 263 13.81 -21.96 22.61
CA GLY A 263 14.34 -21.88 23.97
C GLY A 263 14.23 -20.50 24.62
N ILE A 264 14.27 -19.42 23.80
CA ILE A 264 14.09 -18.04 24.29
C ILE A 264 12.64 -17.80 24.65
N LEU A 265 11.70 -18.16 23.76
CA LEU A 265 10.28 -18.00 24.01
C LEU A 265 9.79 -18.84 25.21
N GLU A 266 10.32 -20.03 25.38
CA GLU A 266 10.05 -20.88 26.56
C GLU A 266 10.55 -20.21 27.84
N SER A 267 11.79 -19.68 27.85
CA SER A 267 12.33 -18.94 28.99
C SER A 267 11.52 -17.70 29.35
N VAL A 268 11.08 -16.93 28.33
CA VAL A 268 10.16 -15.78 28.51
C VAL A 268 8.84 -16.26 29.12
N SER A 269 8.27 -17.34 28.59
CA SER A 269 7.03 -17.93 29.06
C SER A 269 7.08 -18.38 30.52
N GLU A 270 8.18 -19.05 30.92
CA GLU A 270 8.40 -19.48 32.30
C GLU A 270 8.56 -18.32 33.27
N ARG A 271 9.32 -17.30 32.88
CA ARG A 271 9.50 -16.09 33.72
C ARG A 271 8.22 -15.30 33.91
N LEU A 272 7.45 -15.10 32.83
CA LEU A 272 6.14 -14.46 32.92
C LEU A 272 5.19 -15.28 33.79
N GLN A 273 5.24 -16.60 33.73
CA GLN A 273 4.47 -17.48 34.63
C GLN A 273 4.81 -17.27 36.09
N SER A 274 6.09 -17.21 36.41
CA SER A 274 6.57 -17.00 37.81
C SER A 274 6.05 -15.65 38.34
N ALA A 275 6.13 -14.60 37.52
CA ALA A 275 5.65 -13.27 37.92
C ALA A 275 4.13 -13.19 38.08
N LEU A 276 3.35 -13.91 37.29
CA LEU A 276 1.89 -13.98 37.40
C LEU A 276 1.42 -14.82 38.61
N SER A 277 2.30 -15.62 39.19
CA SER A 277 1.97 -16.45 40.36
C SER A 277 1.97 -15.64 41.67
N GLU A 278 2.50 -14.41 41.65
CA GLU A 278 2.42 -13.48 42.77
C GLU A 278 0.99 -12.99 43.02
N LYS A 279 0.56 -12.89 44.29
CA LYS A 279 -0.80 -12.53 44.67
C LYS A 279 -1.19 -11.14 44.11
N GLY A 280 -2.29 -11.06 43.39
CA GLY A 280 -2.88 -9.81 42.84
C GLY A 280 -2.33 -9.37 41.47
N VAL A 281 -1.26 -9.97 40.98
CA VAL A 281 -0.65 -9.60 39.68
C VAL A 281 -1.43 -10.16 38.51
N LYS A 282 -1.97 -11.37 38.61
CA LYS A 282 -2.64 -12.08 37.52
C LYS A 282 -3.87 -11.36 36.98
N ASP A 283 -4.71 -10.82 37.84
CA ASP A 283 -5.99 -10.22 37.47
C ASP A 283 -5.89 -8.77 36.98
N SER A 284 -4.72 -8.14 37.20
CA SER A 284 -4.43 -6.77 36.76
C SER A 284 -3.41 -6.69 35.60
N SER A 285 -2.91 -7.82 35.13
CA SER A 285 -1.85 -7.86 34.12
C SER A 285 -2.40 -7.94 32.70
N SER A 286 -1.94 -7.01 31.86
CA SER A 286 -2.22 -7.00 30.41
C SER A 286 -0.91 -7.17 29.61
N ILE A 287 -0.98 -7.89 28.48
CA ILE A 287 0.16 -8.09 27.58
C ILE A 287 -0.20 -7.67 26.16
N LEU A 288 0.71 -6.97 25.51
CA LEU A 288 0.71 -6.73 24.07
C LEU A 288 1.89 -7.47 23.45
N ILE A 289 1.61 -8.39 22.53
CA ILE A 289 2.61 -9.09 21.74
C ILE A 289 2.62 -8.47 20.35
N ILE A 290 3.74 -7.90 19.96
CA ILE A 290 3.97 -7.39 18.62
C ILE A 290 4.90 -8.36 17.90
N ASP A 291 4.50 -8.82 16.74
CA ASP A 291 5.23 -9.82 15.96
C ASP A 291 5.68 -9.20 14.62
N ASP A 292 6.92 -8.74 14.58
CA ASP A 292 7.53 -8.22 13.36
C ASP A 292 7.89 -9.36 12.41
N GLU A 293 7.61 -9.21 11.12
CA GLU A 293 7.65 -10.29 10.12
C GLU A 293 6.78 -11.50 10.53
N ALA A 294 5.50 -11.26 10.83
CA ALA A 294 4.58 -12.29 11.30
C ALA A 294 4.31 -13.42 10.28
N ASP A 295 4.60 -13.20 8.99
CA ASP A 295 4.57 -14.22 7.94
C ASP A 295 5.71 -15.25 8.04
N ASN A 296 6.73 -14.98 8.89
CA ASN A 296 7.91 -15.82 9.06
C ASN A 296 7.98 -16.45 10.45
N ALA A 297 8.24 -17.72 10.51
CA ALA A 297 8.42 -18.55 11.72
C ALA A 297 7.21 -18.62 12.68
N SER A 298 6.35 -17.59 12.73
CA SER A 298 5.17 -17.54 13.59
C SER A 298 4.00 -18.34 13.03
N VAL A 299 3.93 -18.47 11.71
CA VAL A 299 2.88 -19.23 11.01
C VAL A 299 3.05 -20.72 11.30
N ASN A 300 1.95 -21.40 11.64
CA ASN A 300 1.95 -22.83 11.83
C ASN A 300 2.01 -23.55 10.47
N THR A 301 3.10 -24.28 10.23
CA THR A 301 3.31 -25.09 9.02
C THR A 301 3.04 -26.59 9.23
N ARG A 302 2.47 -26.98 10.37
CA ARG A 302 2.11 -28.36 10.75
C ARG A 302 0.61 -28.47 11.04
N SER A 303 0.15 -29.66 11.43
CA SER A 303 -1.23 -29.85 11.86
C SER A 303 -1.56 -29.01 13.10
N LEU A 304 -2.86 -28.74 13.32
CA LEU A 304 -3.33 -28.01 14.50
C LEU A 304 -3.03 -28.77 15.79
N ASP A 305 -3.10 -30.10 15.76
CA ASP A 305 -2.80 -30.97 16.92
C ASP A 305 -1.29 -30.98 17.27
N ASN A 306 -0.43 -30.72 16.29
CA ASN A 306 1.02 -30.69 16.49
C ASN A 306 1.64 -29.46 15.84
N PRO A 307 1.35 -28.25 16.34
CA PRO A 307 1.84 -27.00 15.76
C PRO A 307 3.36 -26.88 15.83
N THR A 308 3.90 -25.97 15.02
CA THR A 308 5.33 -25.64 15.06
C THR A 308 5.72 -25.14 16.46
N THR A 309 6.93 -25.46 16.88
CA THR A 309 7.39 -25.14 18.25
C THR A 309 7.39 -23.65 18.57
N ILE A 310 7.66 -22.79 17.58
CA ILE A 310 7.63 -21.33 17.73
C ILE A 310 6.18 -20.84 17.86
N ASN A 311 5.27 -21.27 16.99
CA ASN A 311 3.85 -20.93 17.07
C ASN A 311 3.25 -21.34 18.42
N LYS A 312 3.55 -22.59 18.86
CA LYS A 312 3.13 -23.11 20.17
C LYS A 312 3.64 -22.24 21.33
N ALA A 313 4.89 -21.81 21.28
CA ALA A 313 5.49 -20.99 22.34
C ALA A 313 4.88 -19.57 22.39
N ILE A 314 4.63 -18.94 21.23
CA ILE A 314 3.96 -17.64 21.17
C ILE A 314 2.53 -17.74 21.74
N ARG A 315 1.77 -18.76 21.32
CA ARG A 315 0.43 -19.03 21.86
C ARG A 315 0.44 -19.29 23.36
N ALA A 316 1.45 -20.00 23.87
CA ALA A 316 1.61 -20.24 25.30
C ALA A 316 1.80 -18.96 26.10
N ILE A 317 2.58 -17.98 25.58
CA ILE A 317 2.74 -16.66 26.20
C ILE A 317 1.39 -15.91 26.18
N PHE A 318 0.77 -15.81 25.00
CA PHE A 318 -0.51 -15.12 24.79
C PHE A 318 -1.63 -15.64 25.71
N ASN A 319 -1.70 -16.97 25.88
CA ASN A 319 -2.76 -17.59 26.66
C ASN A 319 -2.63 -17.46 28.18
N LYS A 320 -1.47 -17.08 28.69
CA LYS A 320 -1.24 -16.92 30.15
C LYS A 320 -1.96 -15.71 30.74
N PHE A 321 -2.17 -14.66 29.94
CA PHE A 321 -2.74 -13.41 30.40
C PHE A 321 -4.25 -13.38 30.18
N PRO A 322 -5.05 -12.88 31.15
CA PRO A 322 -6.48 -12.69 30.97
C PRO A 322 -6.77 -11.62 29.90
N ILE A 323 -5.97 -10.54 29.88
CA ILE A 323 -6.07 -9.47 28.89
C ILE A 323 -4.83 -9.55 28.01
N ALA A 324 -5.02 -9.92 26.74
CA ALA A 324 -3.91 -10.14 25.83
C ALA A 324 -4.26 -9.66 24.40
N SER A 325 -3.32 -8.97 23.77
CA SER A 325 -3.39 -8.63 22.36
C SER A 325 -2.17 -9.16 21.61
N TYR A 326 -2.40 -9.77 20.47
CA TYR A 326 -1.39 -10.16 19.51
C TYR A 326 -1.59 -9.35 18.23
N VAL A 327 -0.55 -8.64 17.80
CA VAL A 327 -0.55 -7.81 16.59
C VAL A 327 0.61 -8.21 15.71
N GLY A 328 0.32 -8.92 14.63
CA GLY A 328 1.31 -9.25 13.61
C GLY A 328 1.56 -8.08 12.68
N TYR A 329 2.80 -7.83 12.31
CA TYR A 329 3.19 -6.87 11.27
C TYR A 329 3.87 -7.60 10.11
N THR A 330 3.43 -7.34 8.89
CA THR A 330 4.04 -7.94 7.69
C THR A 330 3.91 -7.04 6.47
N ALA A 331 4.81 -7.24 5.49
CA ALA A 331 4.67 -6.69 4.14
C ALA A 331 4.15 -7.75 3.15
N THR A 332 4.11 -9.01 3.56
CA THR A 332 3.80 -10.17 2.73
C THR A 332 2.75 -11.03 3.46
N PRO A 333 1.47 -10.58 3.50
CA PRO A 333 0.45 -11.20 4.34
C PRO A 333 -0.01 -12.57 3.85
N PHE A 334 0.53 -13.08 2.73
CA PHE A 334 0.06 -14.28 2.05
C PHE A 334 -0.04 -15.51 2.99
N ALA A 335 1.00 -15.73 3.78
CA ALA A 335 1.02 -16.85 4.72
C ALA A 335 0.02 -16.67 5.87
N ASN A 336 -0.22 -15.42 6.31
CA ASN A 336 -1.10 -15.11 7.43
C ASN A 336 -2.58 -15.28 7.06
N VAL A 337 -2.97 -14.92 5.82
CA VAL A 337 -4.35 -15.08 5.35
C VAL A 337 -4.70 -16.53 5.04
N PHE A 338 -3.71 -17.41 4.91
CA PHE A 338 -3.89 -18.85 4.72
C PHE A 338 -3.89 -19.65 6.03
N ILE A 339 -3.71 -19.00 7.19
CA ILE A 339 -3.88 -19.66 8.49
C ILE A 339 -5.33 -20.14 8.62
N TYR A 340 -5.54 -21.35 9.12
CA TYR A 340 -6.86 -21.93 9.32
C TYR A 340 -7.62 -21.17 10.42
N PRO A 341 -8.78 -20.56 10.14
CA PRO A 341 -9.48 -19.68 11.07
C PRO A 341 -10.25 -20.44 12.15
N ARG A 342 -10.63 -21.70 11.89
CA ARG A 342 -11.45 -22.53 12.78
C ARG A 342 -10.61 -23.55 13.54
N SER A 343 -10.65 -23.51 14.85
CA SER A 343 -10.24 -24.58 15.74
C SER A 343 -11.12 -24.50 16.98
N ASP A 344 -11.33 -25.64 17.64
CA ASP A 344 -12.08 -25.73 18.90
C ASP A 344 -11.61 -24.69 19.91
N ASP A 345 -12.51 -24.15 20.72
CA ASP A 345 -12.36 -22.98 21.61
C ASP A 345 -11.05 -22.90 22.44
N ASN A 346 -10.36 -24.01 22.63
CA ASN A 346 -9.13 -24.07 23.42
C ASN A 346 -7.81 -24.02 22.59
N ASN A 347 -7.85 -24.01 21.26
CA ASN A 347 -6.65 -24.25 20.44
C ASN A 347 -6.53 -23.33 19.19
N LEU A 348 -7.03 -22.11 19.30
CA LEU A 348 -7.02 -21.13 18.20
C LEU A 348 -5.59 -20.79 17.78
N ASP A 349 -5.28 -20.88 16.48
CA ASP A 349 -4.02 -20.44 15.87
C ASP A 349 -3.89 -18.91 15.87
N LEU A 350 -2.78 -18.37 15.39
CA LEU A 350 -2.50 -16.93 15.30
C LEU A 350 -3.19 -16.27 14.07
N PHE A 351 -4.33 -16.80 13.65
CA PHE A 351 -5.16 -16.15 12.63
C PHE A 351 -5.64 -14.79 13.14
N PRO A 352 -5.61 -13.72 12.31
CA PRO A 352 -6.02 -12.38 12.71
C PRO A 352 -7.55 -12.24 12.78
N SER A 353 -8.18 -12.96 13.70
CA SER A 353 -9.64 -13.09 13.80
C SER A 353 -10.37 -11.80 14.13
N ASP A 354 -9.70 -10.85 14.78
CA ASP A 354 -10.35 -9.66 15.30
C ASP A 354 -10.23 -8.47 14.38
N PHE A 355 -9.06 -8.26 13.74
CA PHE A 355 -8.87 -7.16 12.79
C PHE A 355 -7.71 -7.37 11.83
N ILE A 356 -7.80 -6.72 10.66
CA ILE A 356 -6.71 -6.50 9.73
C ILE A 356 -6.68 -5.00 9.41
N VAL A 357 -5.53 -4.36 9.61
CA VAL A 357 -5.31 -2.94 9.30
C VAL A 357 -4.30 -2.83 8.16
N GLN A 358 -4.67 -2.14 7.10
CA GLN A 358 -3.77 -1.84 6.00
C GLN A 358 -3.16 -0.45 6.20
N LEU A 359 -1.82 -0.38 6.23
CA LEU A 359 -1.08 0.88 6.25
C LEU A 359 -0.86 1.35 4.81
N HIS A 360 -1.27 2.56 4.52
CA HIS A 360 -1.01 3.18 3.22
C HIS A 360 0.33 3.92 3.25
N ALA A 361 1.15 3.67 2.24
CA ALA A 361 2.37 4.43 2.05
C ALA A 361 2.03 5.80 1.43
N PRO A 362 2.64 6.91 1.90
CA PRO A 362 2.43 8.23 1.32
C PRO A 362 3.05 8.33 -0.09
N ASP A 363 2.67 9.37 -0.86
CA ASP A 363 3.15 9.60 -2.23
C ASP A 363 4.68 9.75 -2.33
N THR A 364 5.33 10.16 -1.23
CA THR A 364 6.80 10.24 -1.13
C THR A 364 7.48 8.88 -1.03
N TYR A 365 6.71 7.80 -0.91
CA TYR A 365 7.23 6.46 -0.89
C TYR A 365 7.62 6.00 -2.30
N PHE A 366 8.88 5.59 -2.46
CA PHE A 366 9.38 4.96 -3.67
C PHE A 366 9.02 3.47 -3.65
N GLY A 367 7.84 3.16 -4.20
CA GLY A 367 7.20 1.85 -4.07
C GLY A 367 7.07 1.07 -5.38
N GLY A 368 6.35 -0.05 -5.30
CA GLY A 368 6.25 -1.02 -6.39
C GLY A 368 5.80 -0.41 -7.71
N ARG A 369 4.69 0.33 -7.73
CA ARG A 369 4.14 0.90 -8.98
C ARG A 369 4.88 2.13 -9.52
N LYS A 370 5.69 2.80 -8.72
CA LYS A 370 6.64 3.79 -9.25
C LYS A 370 7.80 3.13 -10.01
N VAL A 371 8.20 1.92 -9.58
CA VAL A 371 9.28 1.15 -10.20
C VAL A 371 8.77 0.28 -11.35
N PHE A 372 7.59 -0.31 -11.19
CA PHE A 372 6.94 -1.21 -12.15
C PHE A 372 5.54 -0.66 -12.48
N PRO A 373 5.43 0.40 -13.29
CA PRO A 373 4.14 0.96 -13.68
C PRO A 373 3.37 -0.02 -14.56
N LYS A 374 2.05 -0.03 -14.42
CA LYS A 374 1.18 -0.92 -15.18
C LYS A 374 0.85 -0.32 -16.53
N GLY A 375 1.02 -1.09 -17.60
CA GLY A 375 0.57 -0.70 -18.95
C GLY A 375 1.40 0.38 -19.63
N GLU A 376 2.60 0.68 -19.14
CA GLU A 376 3.53 1.58 -19.84
C GLU A 376 4.50 0.80 -20.73
N ASP A 377 4.55 1.14 -22.02
CA ASP A 377 5.48 0.54 -22.99
C ASP A 377 6.94 0.97 -22.76
N VAL A 378 7.16 2.02 -21.97
CA VAL A 378 8.49 2.58 -21.71
C VAL A 378 8.91 2.31 -20.27
N LEU A 379 10.06 1.68 -20.08
CA LEU A 379 10.61 1.44 -18.75
C LEU A 379 10.88 2.76 -18.01
N PRO A 380 10.52 2.86 -16.73
CA PRO A 380 10.87 4.00 -15.90
C PRO A 380 12.37 4.26 -15.88
N ARG A 381 12.75 5.52 -15.76
CA ARG A 381 14.17 5.94 -15.73
C ARG A 381 15.02 5.22 -14.67
N CYS A 382 14.41 4.80 -13.58
CA CYS A 382 15.11 4.05 -12.52
C CYS A 382 15.46 2.61 -12.93
N LEU A 383 14.77 2.01 -13.91
CA LEU A 383 15.03 0.64 -14.35
C LEU A 383 16.07 0.58 -15.48
N VAL A 384 16.95 -0.40 -15.38
CA VAL A 384 17.92 -0.77 -16.43
C VAL A 384 17.73 -2.25 -16.74
N LEU A 385 17.39 -2.54 -17.98
CA LEU A 385 17.25 -3.91 -18.45
C LEU A 385 18.62 -4.54 -18.66
N LEU A 386 18.86 -5.68 -18.02
CA LEU A 386 20.04 -6.49 -18.26
C LEU A 386 19.86 -7.29 -19.54
N SER A 387 20.88 -7.30 -20.37
CA SER A 387 20.87 -8.11 -21.59
C SER A 387 21.01 -9.61 -21.29
N GLU A 388 20.53 -10.47 -22.19
CA GLU A 388 20.65 -11.91 -22.06
C GLU A 388 22.12 -12.39 -22.03
N ASP A 389 23.01 -11.69 -22.73
CA ASP A 389 24.45 -11.99 -22.76
C ASP A 389 25.15 -11.87 -21.40
N GLU A 390 24.55 -11.17 -20.47
CA GLU A 390 25.05 -11.01 -19.09
C GLU A 390 25.00 -12.30 -18.30
N GLY A 391 24.06 -13.20 -18.63
CA GLY A 391 23.99 -14.56 -18.10
C GLY A 391 25.24 -15.40 -18.41
N ASN A 392 26.04 -15.04 -19.41
CA ASN A 392 27.29 -15.70 -19.74
C ASN A 392 28.38 -15.51 -18.66
N PHE A 393 28.30 -14.41 -17.86
CA PHE A 393 29.25 -14.15 -16.79
C PHE A 393 28.89 -14.87 -15.49
N LEU A 394 27.59 -15.00 -15.20
CA LEU A 394 27.08 -15.76 -14.06
C LEU A 394 25.70 -16.33 -14.41
N PRO A 395 25.62 -17.58 -14.89
CA PRO A 395 24.34 -18.23 -15.16
C PRO A 395 23.43 -18.23 -13.95
N VAL A 396 22.12 -18.02 -14.16
CA VAL A 396 21.13 -18.03 -13.07
C VAL A 396 21.18 -19.35 -12.29
N VAL A 397 21.43 -20.45 -13.00
CA VAL A 397 21.65 -21.79 -12.41
C VAL A 397 23.14 -22.09 -12.42
N HIS A 398 23.77 -22.02 -11.27
CA HIS A 398 25.18 -22.35 -11.06
C HIS A 398 25.36 -23.05 -9.72
N ASP A 399 26.51 -23.72 -9.53
CA ASP A 399 26.87 -24.37 -8.30
C ASP A 399 27.67 -23.45 -7.34
N LYS A 400 27.94 -23.94 -6.13
CA LYS A 400 28.69 -23.21 -5.10
C LYS A 400 30.17 -22.98 -5.44
N HIS A 401 30.72 -23.69 -6.42
CA HIS A 401 32.14 -23.62 -6.82
C HIS A 401 32.35 -22.83 -8.10
N TYR A 402 31.26 -22.26 -8.68
CA TYR A 402 31.36 -21.52 -9.93
C TYR A 402 32.49 -20.49 -9.89
N ASP A 403 33.30 -20.47 -10.95
CA ASP A 403 34.41 -19.53 -11.08
C ASP A 403 33.96 -18.25 -11.79
N TYR A 404 33.76 -17.19 -10.99
CA TYR A 404 33.42 -15.85 -11.48
C TYR A 404 34.70 -15.16 -11.98
N LEU A 405 35.04 -15.34 -13.29
CA LEU A 405 36.33 -14.94 -13.84
C LEU A 405 36.35 -13.49 -14.33
N ALA A 406 35.22 -12.92 -14.78
CA ALA A 406 35.11 -11.58 -15.30
C ALA A 406 33.79 -10.92 -14.85
N MET A 407 33.80 -9.58 -14.81
CA MET A 407 32.60 -8.79 -14.53
C MET A 407 31.88 -8.42 -15.81
N ALA A 408 30.56 -8.52 -15.79
CA ALA A 408 29.68 -7.99 -16.83
C ALA A 408 29.85 -6.46 -16.96
N GLU A 409 29.72 -5.94 -18.18
CA GLU A 409 29.85 -4.51 -18.42
C GLU A 409 28.74 -3.70 -17.73
N SER A 410 27.51 -4.27 -17.65
CA SER A 410 26.41 -3.66 -16.89
C SER A 410 26.71 -3.52 -15.40
N LEU A 411 27.43 -4.46 -14.79
CA LEU A 411 27.83 -4.35 -13.39
C LEU A 411 28.90 -3.25 -13.20
N LYS A 412 29.84 -3.12 -14.14
CA LYS A 412 30.79 -1.98 -14.15
C LYS A 412 30.05 -0.66 -14.34
N GLN A 413 29.08 -0.61 -15.26
CA GLN A 413 28.22 0.55 -15.46
C GLN A 413 27.48 0.92 -14.16
N ALA A 414 26.88 -0.04 -13.47
CA ALA A 414 26.18 0.20 -12.22
C ALA A 414 27.10 0.79 -11.13
N ILE A 415 28.37 0.36 -11.07
CA ILE A 415 29.37 0.90 -10.15
C ILE A 415 29.75 2.34 -10.57
N ARG A 416 29.93 2.62 -11.87
CA ARG A 416 30.19 3.98 -12.38
C ARG A 416 29.03 4.94 -12.09
N GLU A 417 27.78 4.51 -12.32
CA GLU A 417 26.59 5.29 -11.96
C GLU A 417 26.52 5.53 -10.45
N PHE A 418 26.81 4.50 -9.64
CA PHE A 418 26.88 4.66 -8.20
C PHE A 418 27.90 5.73 -7.80
N LEU A 419 29.07 5.77 -8.45
CA LEU A 419 30.10 6.79 -8.19
C LEU A 419 29.60 8.19 -8.57
N ILE A 420 29.06 8.38 -9.77
CA ILE A 420 28.51 9.68 -10.21
C ILE A 420 27.42 10.16 -9.25
N ASN A 421 26.50 9.27 -8.87
CA ASN A 421 25.42 9.58 -7.96
C ASN A 421 25.91 9.92 -6.54
N ASN A 422 27.04 9.35 -6.10
CA ASN A 422 27.70 9.74 -4.85
C ASN A 422 28.20 11.18 -4.92
N VAL A 423 28.83 11.58 -6.02
CA VAL A 423 29.29 12.96 -6.22
C VAL A 423 28.10 13.93 -6.23
N ILE A 424 27.04 13.62 -6.99
CA ILE A 424 25.82 14.44 -7.05
C ILE A 424 25.22 14.64 -5.66
N ARG A 425 25.07 13.58 -4.86
CA ARG A 425 24.55 13.68 -3.48
C ARG A 425 25.45 14.52 -2.57
N THR A 426 26.76 14.50 -2.79
CA THR A 426 27.69 15.38 -2.04
C THR A 426 27.47 16.84 -2.42
N ILE A 427 27.33 17.15 -3.71
CA ILE A 427 27.01 18.50 -4.20
C ILE A 427 25.68 18.99 -3.63
N ARG A 428 24.67 18.10 -3.51
CA ARG A 428 23.35 18.39 -2.91
C ARG A 428 23.37 18.51 -1.38
N GLY A 429 24.54 18.59 -0.74
CA GLY A 429 24.66 18.77 0.72
C GLY A 429 24.44 17.51 1.56
N GLN A 430 24.45 16.32 0.94
CA GLN A 430 24.27 15.05 1.67
C GLN A 430 25.61 14.35 1.98
N ALA A 431 26.70 15.08 2.17
CA ALA A 431 28.05 14.52 2.35
C ALA A 431 28.16 13.52 3.52
N THR A 432 27.43 13.73 4.60
CA THR A 432 27.46 12.89 5.81
C THR A 432 26.41 11.77 5.82
N LYS A 433 25.54 11.69 4.80
CA LYS A 433 24.51 10.64 4.74
C LYS A 433 25.09 9.34 4.16
N HIS A 434 24.66 8.21 4.69
CA HIS A 434 25.03 6.90 4.17
C HIS A 434 24.51 6.71 2.74
N ARG A 435 25.25 5.95 1.93
CA ARG A 435 24.98 5.66 0.54
C ARG A 435 25.39 4.23 0.24
N SER A 436 24.46 3.47 -0.30
CA SER A 436 24.68 2.04 -0.52
C SER A 436 24.32 1.63 -1.94
N MET A 437 25.06 0.66 -2.44
CA MET A 437 24.77 -0.12 -3.62
C MET A 437 24.59 -1.58 -3.18
N MET A 438 23.63 -2.29 -3.78
CA MET A 438 23.38 -3.70 -3.53
C MET A 438 23.72 -4.53 -4.76
N ILE A 439 24.47 -5.60 -4.58
CA ILE A 439 24.74 -6.64 -5.58
C ILE A 439 24.20 -7.96 -5.07
N ASN A 440 23.13 -8.46 -5.69
CA ASN A 440 22.47 -9.71 -5.32
C ASN A 440 22.26 -10.58 -6.56
N ILE A 441 23.28 -11.33 -6.91
CA ILE A 441 23.32 -12.17 -8.12
C ILE A 441 23.55 -13.65 -7.82
N THR A 442 23.92 -14.03 -6.60
CA THR A 442 24.13 -15.41 -6.19
C THR A 442 23.72 -15.68 -4.74
N ARG A 443 23.31 -16.91 -4.47
CA ARG A 443 23.01 -17.40 -3.11
C ARG A 443 24.22 -18.01 -2.40
N TYR A 444 25.30 -18.30 -3.13
CA TYR A 444 26.44 -19.05 -2.64
C TYR A 444 27.55 -18.14 -2.09
N ASN A 445 27.91 -18.37 -0.82
CA ASN A 445 28.91 -17.54 -0.12
C ASN A 445 30.28 -17.53 -0.83
N ASP A 446 30.71 -18.67 -1.37
CA ASP A 446 32.02 -18.76 -2.02
C ASP A 446 32.05 -17.96 -3.33
N VAL A 447 30.94 -17.94 -4.07
CA VAL A 447 30.80 -17.12 -5.29
C VAL A 447 30.71 -15.63 -4.92
N GLN A 448 30.05 -15.28 -3.81
CA GLN A 448 30.00 -13.87 -3.32
C GLN A 448 31.42 -13.34 -3.04
N GLU A 449 32.31 -14.15 -2.45
CA GLU A 449 33.70 -13.75 -2.22
C GLU A 449 34.48 -13.56 -3.54
N LYS A 450 34.24 -14.40 -4.56
CA LYS A 450 34.82 -14.23 -5.87
C LYS A 450 34.36 -12.94 -6.53
N ILE A 451 33.05 -12.62 -6.43
CA ILE A 451 32.47 -11.36 -6.89
C ILE A 451 33.11 -10.18 -6.16
N ARG A 452 33.25 -10.24 -4.83
CA ARG A 452 33.94 -9.20 -4.04
C ARG A 452 35.32 -8.91 -4.60
N TYR A 453 36.12 -9.96 -4.79
CA TYR A 453 37.48 -9.81 -5.32
C TYR A 453 37.49 -9.07 -6.68
N ARG A 454 36.60 -9.43 -7.60
CA ARG A 454 36.51 -8.77 -8.90
C ARG A 454 36.04 -7.32 -8.80
N VAL A 455 35.13 -7.03 -7.91
CA VAL A 455 34.65 -5.66 -7.65
C VAL A 455 35.81 -4.81 -7.07
N GLU A 456 36.57 -5.32 -6.10
CA GLU A 456 37.73 -4.64 -5.51
C GLU A 456 38.84 -4.42 -6.56
N GLU A 457 39.14 -5.42 -7.40
CA GLU A 457 40.08 -5.29 -8.52
C GLU A 457 39.63 -4.17 -9.48
N TYR A 458 38.37 -4.17 -9.88
CA TYR A 458 37.82 -3.15 -10.76
C TYR A 458 37.87 -1.75 -10.13
N LEU A 459 37.49 -1.63 -8.87
CA LEU A 459 37.54 -0.36 -8.13
C LEU A 459 38.99 0.17 -8.03
N SER A 460 39.98 -0.71 -7.86
CA SER A 460 41.37 -0.31 -7.83
C SER A 460 41.83 0.28 -9.17
N HIS A 461 41.46 -0.37 -10.28
CA HIS A 461 41.74 0.14 -11.62
C HIS A 461 41.05 1.49 -11.90
N LEU A 462 39.75 1.59 -11.55
CA LEU A 462 38.97 2.80 -11.74
C LEU A 462 39.51 3.95 -10.87
N THR A 463 39.88 3.67 -9.62
CA THR A 463 40.47 4.65 -8.71
C THR A 463 41.78 5.18 -9.27
N TYR A 464 42.66 4.31 -9.77
CA TYR A 464 43.92 4.68 -10.35
C TYR A 464 43.73 5.61 -11.57
N ALA A 465 42.81 5.24 -12.48
CA ALA A 465 42.53 6.06 -13.66
C ALA A 465 42.04 7.49 -13.28
N ILE A 466 41.09 7.54 -12.32
CA ILE A 466 40.54 8.83 -11.83
C ILE A 466 41.60 9.66 -11.10
N GLU A 467 42.45 9.05 -10.26
CA GLU A 467 43.53 9.73 -9.55
C GLU A 467 44.46 10.43 -10.49
N GLN A 468 44.81 9.76 -11.59
CA GLN A 468 45.71 10.32 -12.59
C GLN A 468 45.11 11.45 -13.43
N LEU A 469 43.78 11.45 -13.64
CA LEU A 469 43.16 12.27 -14.69
C LEU A 469 42.09 13.25 -14.20
N SER A 470 41.62 13.16 -12.95
CA SER A 470 40.51 13.99 -12.46
C SER A 470 40.74 15.49 -12.50
N GLU A 471 41.98 15.93 -12.39
CA GLU A 471 42.38 17.35 -12.40
C GLU A 471 42.72 17.89 -13.83
N TYR A 472 42.77 17.01 -14.84
CA TYR A 472 43.07 17.40 -16.21
C TYR A 472 41.85 17.95 -16.98
N SER A 473 42.06 18.47 -18.18
CA SER A 473 40.98 18.89 -19.07
C SER A 473 40.10 17.71 -19.47
N LEU A 474 38.86 17.99 -19.91
CA LEU A 474 37.95 16.96 -20.37
C LEU A 474 38.53 16.12 -21.49
N GLU A 475 39.21 16.76 -22.45
CA GLU A 475 39.81 16.06 -23.60
C GLU A 475 40.84 15.04 -23.13
N LYS A 476 41.67 15.39 -22.13
CA LYS A 476 42.65 14.47 -21.56
C LYS A 476 42.01 13.39 -20.73
N PHE A 477 40.92 13.71 -19.98
CA PHE A 477 40.19 12.77 -19.17
C PHE A 477 39.56 11.64 -20.02
N ILE A 478 38.95 11.98 -21.15
CA ILE A 478 38.25 11.02 -22.01
C ILE A 478 39.19 10.16 -22.89
N GLU A 479 40.49 10.43 -22.92
CA GLU A 479 41.47 9.52 -23.57
C GLU A 479 41.55 8.14 -22.88
N ASN A 480 41.25 8.11 -21.57
CA ASN A 480 41.20 6.86 -20.83
C ASN A 480 39.80 6.22 -20.96
N THR A 481 39.74 4.93 -21.25
CA THR A 481 38.50 4.18 -21.51
C THR A 481 37.51 4.24 -20.32
N GLU A 482 38.00 4.06 -19.10
CA GLU A 482 37.14 4.07 -17.90
C GLU A 482 36.61 5.50 -17.60
N CYS A 483 37.49 6.50 -17.75
CA CYS A 483 37.11 7.89 -17.58
C CYS A 483 36.14 8.36 -18.66
N ASN A 484 36.31 7.92 -19.89
CA ASN A 484 35.38 8.20 -20.97
C ASN A 484 34.02 7.55 -20.72
N ALA A 485 33.99 6.30 -20.22
CA ALA A 485 32.76 5.64 -19.86
C ALA A 485 31.96 6.39 -18.78
N LEU A 486 32.62 6.99 -17.78
CA LEU A 486 31.98 7.85 -16.79
C LEU A 486 31.37 9.10 -17.45
N TYR A 487 32.11 9.76 -18.36
CA TYR A 487 31.60 10.92 -19.07
C TYR A 487 30.39 10.56 -19.97
N CYS A 488 30.48 9.47 -20.74
CA CYS A 488 29.40 9.01 -21.60
C CYS A 488 28.14 8.66 -20.78
N LEU A 489 28.29 8.05 -19.63
CA LEU A 489 27.17 7.79 -18.72
C LEU A 489 26.48 9.07 -18.25
N TYR A 490 27.28 10.08 -17.85
CA TYR A 490 26.73 11.36 -17.45
C TYR A 490 26.01 12.09 -18.60
N GLN A 491 26.36 11.81 -19.86
CA GLN A 491 25.67 12.35 -21.05
C GLN A 491 24.41 11.57 -21.42
N SER A 492 24.12 10.44 -20.77
CA SER A 492 22.91 9.68 -21.02
C SER A 492 21.64 10.42 -20.61
N ASN A 493 20.50 10.02 -21.15
CA ASN A 493 19.17 10.60 -20.85
C ASN A 493 18.82 10.52 -19.36
N PHE A 494 19.38 9.56 -18.63
CA PHE A 494 19.16 9.45 -17.18
C PHE A 494 19.57 10.71 -16.42
N TYR A 495 20.63 11.38 -16.84
CA TYR A 495 21.13 12.60 -16.20
C TYR A 495 20.63 13.90 -16.81
N ASP A 496 19.68 13.88 -17.76
CA ASP A 496 19.17 15.09 -18.43
C ASP A 496 18.64 16.12 -17.44
N GLU A 497 17.82 15.72 -16.48
CA GLU A 497 17.28 16.63 -15.45
C GLU A 497 18.39 17.15 -14.53
N ILE A 498 19.38 16.34 -14.23
CA ILE A 498 20.54 16.76 -13.43
C ILE A 498 21.33 17.83 -14.15
N ARG A 499 21.51 17.68 -15.47
CA ARG A 499 22.21 18.65 -16.31
C ARG A 499 21.44 19.95 -16.49
N ARG A 500 20.11 19.88 -16.58
CA ARG A 500 19.25 21.08 -16.76
C ARG A 500 18.94 21.79 -15.45
N GLY A 501 18.94 21.06 -14.33
CA GLY A 501 18.38 21.51 -13.06
C GLY A 501 16.86 21.45 -13.06
N ASP A 502 16.25 21.78 -11.93
CA ASP A 502 14.82 21.87 -11.72
C ASP A 502 14.54 23.15 -10.94
N GLU A 503 14.14 24.21 -11.66
CA GLU A 503 13.89 25.54 -11.06
C GLU A 503 12.72 25.51 -10.08
N ASP A 504 11.68 24.69 -10.37
CA ASP A 504 10.49 24.58 -9.51
C ASP A 504 10.82 23.94 -8.15
N LYS A 505 11.81 23.05 -8.14
CA LYS A 505 12.31 22.41 -6.90
C LYS A 505 13.54 23.12 -6.30
N GLY A 506 14.00 24.21 -6.93
CA GLY A 506 15.22 24.92 -6.50
C GLY A 506 16.49 24.07 -6.62
N ILE A 507 16.52 23.12 -7.56
CA ILE A 507 17.68 22.24 -7.79
C ILE A 507 18.53 22.84 -8.93
N PRO A 508 19.76 23.34 -8.65
CA PRO A 508 20.61 23.91 -9.68
C PRO A 508 21.17 22.83 -10.61
N PRO A 509 21.44 23.16 -11.88
CA PRO A 509 22.11 22.25 -12.80
C PRO A 509 23.52 21.92 -12.30
N ILE A 510 23.94 20.68 -12.49
CA ILE A 510 25.25 20.18 -12.08
C ILE A 510 26.05 19.90 -13.36
N ALA A 511 27.13 20.64 -13.56
CA ALA A 511 27.99 20.48 -14.74
C ALA A 511 28.98 19.33 -14.55
N TRP A 512 29.44 18.73 -15.66
CA TRP A 512 30.45 17.66 -15.64
C TRP A 512 31.72 18.03 -14.85
N LYS A 513 32.20 19.26 -14.96
CA LYS A 513 33.38 19.71 -14.22
C LYS A 513 33.25 19.51 -12.71
N GLN A 514 32.07 19.76 -12.19
CA GLN A 514 31.78 19.53 -10.74
C GLN A 514 31.77 18.04 -10.41
N ILE A 515 31.25 17.21 -11.32
CA ILE A 515 31.29 15.75 -11.17
C ILE A 515 32.75 15.28 -11.21
N GLN A 516 33.49 15.62 -12.26
CA GLN A 516 34.89 15.21 -12.48
C GLN A 516 35.75 15.48 -11.24
N SER A 517 35.69 16.72 -10.71
CA SER A 517 36.51 17.12 -9.53
C SER A 517 36.14 16.36 -8.25
N GLY A 518 34.93 15.83 -8.15
CA GLY A 518 34.46 15.08 -6.98
C GLY A 518 34.73 13.57 -7.02
N LEU A 519 35.02 13.01 -8.23
CA LEU A 519 35.13 11.56 -8.43
C LEU A 519 36.16 10.91 -7.51
N TYR A 520 37.39 11.46 -7.45
CA TYR A 520 38.47 10.89 -6.66
C TYR A 520 38.20 10.92 -5.17
N THR A 521 37.63 12.02 -4.68
CA THR A 521 37.26 12.17 -3.26
C THR A 521 36.19 11.15 -2.83
N GLU A 522 35.24 10.84 -3.69
CA GLU A 522 34.14 9.91 -3.36
C GLU A 522 34.55 8.45 -3.52
N ILE A 523 35.29 8.06 -4.59
CA ILE A 523 35.67 6.68 -4.84
C ILE A 523 36.60 6.12 -3.73
N LYS A 524 37.48 6.95 -3.17
CA LYS A 524 38.37 6.55 -2.06
C LYS A 524 37.61 6.16 -0.79
N LYS A 525 36.37 6.58 -0.65
CA LYS A 525 35.51 6.24 0.52
C LYS A 525 34.71 4.93 0.30
N PHE A 526 34.84 4.31 -0.87
CA PHE A 526 34.07 3.10 -1.16
C PHE A 526 34.53 1.94 -0.30
N ILE A 527 33.58 1.24 0.28
CA ILE A 527 33.75 0.05 1.11
C ILE A 527 33.03 -1.09 0.43
N VAL A 528 33.73 -2.16 0.10
CA VAL A 528 33.11 -3.39 -0.39
C VAL A 528 32.87 -4.31 0.80
N ALA A 529 31.62 -4.71 1.00
CA ALA A 529 31.24 -5.54 2.14
C ALA A 529 30.42 -6.74 1.70
N VAL A 530 30.72 -7.92 2.23
CA VAL A 530 29.99 -9.16 1.98
C VAL A 530 29.09 -9.47 3.17
N ILE A 531 27.85 -9.83 2.85
CA ILE A 531 26.86 -10.26 3.84
C ILE A 531 26.58 -11.73 3.62
N ASN A 532 27.11 -12.58 4.50
CA ASN A 532 26.94 -14.00 4.38
C ASN A 532 26.21 -14.64 5.59
N SER A 533 25.66 -15.83 5.36
CA SER A 533 24.90 -16.56 6.38
C SER A 533 25.81 -17.18 7.47
N ARG A 534 27.08 -17.41 7.20
CA ARG A 534 28.01 -18.02 8.16
C ARG A 534 28.24 -17.13 9.38
N ASN A 535 28.28 -15.80 9.15
CA ASN A 535 28.57 -14.86 10.23
C ASN A 535 27.33 -14.03 10.63
N GLY A 536 26.23 -14.04 9.84
CA GLY A 536 25.03 -13.23 10.09
C GLY A 536 25.30 -11.73 10.21
N LYS A 537 26.47 -11.28 9.76
CA LYS A 537 27.00 -9.91 9.88
C LYS A 537 27.56 -9.46 8.55
N MET A 538 27.48 -8.18 8.32
CA MET A 538 28.18 -7.53 7.23
C MET A 538 29.67 -7.48 7.56
N THR A 539 30.52 -7.97 6.67
CA THR A 539 31.97 -7.99 6.87
C THR A 539 32.65 -7.23 5.74
N GLN A 540 33.61 -6.38 6.10
CA GLN A 540 34.51 -5.68 5.17
C GLN A 540 35.90 -6.27 5.29
N HIS A 541 36.66 -6.27 4.18
CA HIS A 541 38.05 -6.63 4.19
C HIS A 541 38.87 -5.38 4.45
N LYS A 542 39.64 -5.35 5.56
CA LYS A 542 40.51 -4.23 5.91
C LYS A 542 41.83 -4.76 6.43
N SER A 543 42.95 -4.34 5.83
CA SER A 543 44.31 -4.71 6.20
C SER A 543 44.57 -6.23 6.26
N GLY A 544 43.94 -7.01 5.34
CA GLY A 544 44.11 -8.47 5.27
C GLY A 544 43.19 -9.27 6.17
N GLU A 545 42.32 -8.63 6.96
CA GLU A 545 41.36 -9.30 7.87
C GLU A 545 39.91 -8.92 7.55
N ASN A 546 39.01 -9.90 7.77
CA ASN A 546 37.57 -9.64 7.66
C ASN A 546 37.05 -9.04 8.98
N THR A 547 36.81 -7.72 8.96
CA THR A 547 36.27 -6.98 10.11
C THR A 547 34.76 -6.78 9.95
N ARG A 548 34.07 -6.61 11.08
CA ARG A 548 32.64 -6.26 11.05
C ARG A 548 32.48 -4.83 10.48
N PHE A 549 31.49 -4.65 9.59
CA PHE A 549 31.03 -3.34 9.15
C PHE A 549 29.77 -2.94 9.94
N ASP A 550 29.73 -1.71 10.45
CA ASP A 550 28.55 -1.11 11.10
C ASP A 550 28.42 0.34 10.62
N TYR A 551 27.20 0.73 10.18
CA TYR A 551 26.93 2.12 9.75
C TYR A 551 27.16 3.14 10.86
N GLU A 552 26.98 2.79 12.14
CA GLU A 552 27.21 3.67 13.28
C GLU A 552 28.66 4.19 13.37
N GLU A 553 29.65 3.41 12.91
CA GLU A 553 31.04 3.83 12.86
C GLU A 553 31.29 5.00 11.87
N TYR A 554 30.37 5.17 10.92
CA TYR A 554 30.44 6.19 9.88
C TYR A 554 29.34 7.25 10.01
N LYS A 555 28.73 7.40 11.19
CA LYS A 555 27.62 8.33 11.41
C LYS A 555 27.96 9.78 11.08
N GLU A 556 29.18 10.22 11.42
CA GLU A 556 29.65 11.58 11.20
C GLU A 556 30.12 11.83 9.75
N THR A 557 30.63 10.81 9.08
CA THR A 557 31.25 10.93 7.75
C THR A 557 30.37 10.42 6.60
N GLY A 558 29.40 9.57 6.91
CA GLY A 558 28.60 8.83 5.97
C GLY A 558 29.37 7.69 5.27
N ALA A 559 28.87 6.48 5.31
CA ALA A 559 29.47 5.35 4.60
C ALA A 559 29.11 5.34 3.10
N ARG A 560 30.02 4.83 2.26
CA ARG A 560 29.79 4.54 0.83
C ARG A 560 30.02 3.05 0.62
N VAL A 561 28.93 2.27 0.56
CA VAL A 561 29.01 0.82 0.68
C VAL A 561 28.53 0.13 -0.58
N ILE A 562 29.33 -0.78 -1.11
CA ILE A 562 28.91 -1.78 -2.09
C ILE A 562 28.69 -3.09 -1.33
N ALA A 563 27.43 -3.44 -1.12
CA ALA A 563 27.02 -4.59 -0.34
C ALA A 563 26.75 -5.79 -1.26
N ILE A 564 27.53 -6.85 -1.12
CA ILE A 564 27.41 -8.09 -1.89
C ILE A 564 26.78 -9.15 -1.00
N GLY A 565 25.71 -9.79 -1.46
CA GLY A 565 25.09 -10.85 -0.67
C GLY A 565 23.96 -11.58 -1.39
N GLY A 566 23.44 -12.59 -0.70
CA GLY A 566 22.35 -13.44 -1.18
C GLY A 566 21.06 -13.26 -0.38
N MET A 567 20.50 -14.38 0.12
CA MET A 567 19.26 -14.40 0.92
C MET A 567 19.31 -13.55 2.20
N VAL A 568 20.50 -13.33 2.77
CA VAL A 568 20.66 -12.51 3.98
C VAL A 568 20.33 -11.04 3.71
N LEU A 569 20.52 -10.58 2.46
CA LEU A 569 20.13 -9.23 2.04
C LEU A 569 18.62 -9.04 2.04
N SER A 570 17.82 -10.08 1.80
CA SER A 570 16.36 -9.99 1.80
C SER A 570 15.77 -9.82 3.20
N ARG A 571 16.43 -10.38 4.21
CA ARG A 571 15.94 -10.37 5.60
C ARG A 571 17.06 -10.00 6.57
N GLY A 572 16.85 -8.99 7.36
CA GLY A 572 17.65 -8.76 8.54
C GLY A 572 18.72 -7.68 8.48
N LEU A 573 18.92 -7.01 7.38
CA LEU A 573 19.82 -5.86 7.33
C LEU A 573 19.18 -4.72 6.57
N THR A 574 19.17 -3.52 7.14
CA THR A 574 18.81 -2.30 6.40
C THR A 574 20.06 -1.80 5.70
N LEU A 575 19.97 -1.62 4.38
CA LEU A 575 20.98 -0.91 3.59
C LEU A 575 20.64 0.58 3.61
N GLU A 576 21.35 1.32 4.44
CA GLU A 576 21.07 2.75 4.60
C GLU A 576 21.47 3.55 3.35
N GLY A 577 20.57 4.39 2.87
CA GLY A 577 20.79 5.22 1.70
C GLY A 577 20.96 4.46 0.39
N LEU A 578 20.31 3.27 0.25
CA LEU A 578 20.35 2.47 -0.96
C LEU A 578 19.86 3.26 -2.18
N MET A 579 20.68 3.35 -3.20
CA MET A 579 20.35 4.07 -4.43
C MET A 579 20.67 3.30 -5.72
N THR A 580 21.54 2.30 -5.68
CA THR A 580 21.82 1.44 -6.84
C THR A 580 21.62 -0.02 -6.44
N SER A 581 20.84 -0.76 -7.21
CA SER A 581 20.57 -2.18 -6.97
C SER A 581 20.84 -2.98 -8.25
N TYR A 582 21.72 -3.97 -8.15
CA TYR A 582 22.02 -4.89 -9.23
C TYR A 582 21.51 -6.27 -8.83
N TYR A 583 20.44 -6.73 -9.49
CA TYR A 583 19.74 -7.96 -9.14
C TYR A 583 19.49 -8.81 -10.39
N SER A 584 20.09 -9.97 -10.45
CA SER A 584 19.89 -10.94 -11.55
C SER A 584 19.64 -12.35 -11.02
N ARG A 585 18.84 -12.46 -9.99
CA ARG A 585 18.59 -13.72 -9.30
C ARG A 585 17.10 -14.08 -9.32
N ASN A 586 16.78 -15.37 -9.50
CA ASN A 586 15.42 -15.87 -9.41
C ASN A 586 15.06 -16.22 -7.96
N ALA A 587 13.88 -15.77 -7.52
CA ALA A 587 13.22 -16.22 -6.31
C ALA A 587 11.94 -16.99 -6.68
N GLY A 588 11.67 -18.06 -5.95
CA GLY A 588 10.59 -19.00 -6.29
C GLY A 588 9.24 -18.69 -5.64
N THR A 589 9.14 -17.63 -4.79
CA THR A 589 7.92 -17.30 -4.06
C THR A 589 7.69 -15.79 -4.00
N TYR A 590 6.41 -15.37 -3.95
CA TYR A 590 6.00 -13.96 -3.88
C TYR A 590 6.59 -13.26 -2.65
N ASP A 591 6.50 -13.89 -1.48
CA ASP A 591 7.05 -13.34 -0.24
C ASP A 591 8.56 -13.11 -0.34
N THR A 592 9.30 -14.03 -0.94
CA THR A 592 10.74 -13.87 -1.13
C THR A 592 11.07 -12.75 -2.12
N LEU A 593 10.36 -12.66 -3.25
CA LEU A 593 10.55 -11.59 -4.24
C LEU A 593 10.31 -10.21 -3.61
N LEU A 594 9.20 -10.01 -2.92
CA LEU A 594 8.89 -8.73 -2.27
C LEU A 594 9.93 -8.37 -1.20
N GLN A 595 10.44 -9.34 -0.44
CA GLN A 595 11.48 -9.10 0.54
C GLN A 595 12.84 -8.74 -0.07
N MET A 596 13.08 -9.08 -1.33
CA MET A 596 14.26 -8.64 -2.10
C MET A 596 14.17 -7.16 -2.51
N CYS A 597 12.97 -6.57 -2.57
CA CYS A 597 12.76 -5.18 -2.99
C CYS A 597 13.30 -4.16 -1.95
N ARG A 598 14.58 -4.27 -1.61
CA ARG A 598 15.24 -3.33 -0.68
C ARG A 598 15.35 -1.92 -1.25
N TRP A 599 15.18 -1.76 -2.55
CA TRP A 599 15.11 -0.47 -3.24
C TRP A 599 13.79 0.29 -2.99
N PHE A 600 12.75 -0.33 -2.47
CA PHE A 600 11.56 0.38 -2.02
C PHE A 600 11.86 1.18 -0.73
N GLY A 601 11.06 2.20 -0.44
CA GLY A 601 11.19 3.02 0.77
C GLY A 601 11.27 4.51 0.49
N TYR A 602 11.67 5.28 1.49
CA TYR A 602 11.78 6.74 1.37
C TYR A 602 13.15 7.13 0.84
N ARG A 603 13.18 8.02 -0.17
CA ARG A 603 14.38 8.45 -0.88
C ARG A 603 14.50 9.99 -0.90
N PRO A 604 14.55 10.68 0.26
CA PRO A 604 14.49 12.14 0.32
C PRO A 604 15.68 12.76 -0.40
N LYS A 605 15.37 13.62 -1.39
CA LYS A 605 16.36 14.37 -2.18
C LYS A 605 17.30 13.53 -3.07
N TYR A 606 17.02 12.21 -3.28
CA TYR A 606 17.81 11.36 -4.17
C TYR A 606 17.00 10.26 -4.88
N GLU A 607 15.66 10.36 -4.90
CA GLU A 607 14.79 9.42 -5.62
C GLU A 607 15.15 9.38 -7.12
N ASP A 608 15.44 10.53 -7.70
CA ASP A 608 15.86 10.72 -9.08
C ASP A 608 17.23 10.10 -9.44
N LEU A 609 18.01 9.71 -8.44
CA LEU A 609 19.31 9.02 -8.59
C LEU A 609 19.22 7.51 -8.37
N CYS A 610 18.03 6.98 -8.08
CA CYS A 610 17.86 5.55 -7.88
C CYS A 610 17.97 4.78 -9.20
N ARG A 611 18.76 3.68 -9.19
CA ARG A 611 18.96 2.79 -10.33
C ARG A 611 18.79 1.35 -9.94
N ILE A 612 18.03 0.58 -10.73
CA ILE A 612 17.72 -0.81 -10.47
C ILE A 612 17.96 -1.60 -11.77
N TYR A 613 18.92 -2.50 -11.70
CA TYR A 613 19.34 -3.36 -12.81
C TYR A 613 18.64 -4.71 -12.66
N LEU A 614 17.80 -5.09 -13.62
CA LEU A 614 16.98 -6.31 -13.60
C LEU A 614 16.95 -6.99 -14.96
N THR A 615 16.75 -8.30 -14.97
CA THR A 615 16.38 -9.04 -16.18
C THR A 615 14.89 -8.84 -16.50
N GLN A 616 14.48 -9.02 -17.76
CA GLN A 616 13.08 -8.94 -18.17
C GLN A 616 12.22 -9.93 -17.36
N GLU A 617 12.69 -11.17 -17.21
CA GLU A 617 12.02 -12.17 -16.39
C GLU A 617 11.78 -11.70 -14.95
N SER A 618 12.74 -10.99 -14.34
CA SER A 618 12.56 -10.43 -13.00
C SER A 618 11.51 -9.32 -12.99
N ILE A 619 11.47 -8.46 -14.00
CA ILE A 619 10.47 -7.40 -14.14
C ILE A 619 9.07 -8.01 -14.23
N ASP A 620 8.87 -8.99 -15.11
CA ASP A 620 7.58 -9.67 -15.30
C ASP A 620 7.11 -10.37 -14.03
N ARG A 621 8.03 -10.97 -13.27
CA ARG A 621 7.75 -11.59 -11.98
C ARG A 621 7.35 -10.59 -10.91
N PHE A 622 8.04 -9.45 -10.83
CA PHE A 622 7.69 -8.39 -9.90
C PHE A 622 6.33 -7.79 -10.22
N ASP A 623 6.02 -7.58 -11.49
CA ASP A 623 4.73 -7.07 -11.92
C ASP A 623 3.59 -8.03 -11.54
N ALA A 624 3.72 -9.31 -11.82
CA ALA A 624 2.73 -10.32 -11.44
C ALA A 624 2.51 -10.40 -9.91
N VAL A 625 3.57 -10.24 -9.12
CA VAL A 625 3.46 -10.24 -7.65
C VAL A 625 2.81 -8.96 -7.13
N LEU A 626 3.10 -7.81 -7.75
CA LEU A 626 2.46 -6.56 -7.39
C LEU A 626 0.97 -6.58 -7.74
N ASP A 627 0.59 -7.16 -8.88
CA ASP A 627 -0.82 -7.38 -9.22
C ASP A 627 -1.53 -8.23 -8.15
N ALA A 628 -0.92 -9.31 -7.69
CA ALA A 628 -1.50 -10.14 -6.64
C ALA A 628 -1.61 -9.40 -5.28
N VAL A 629 -0.68 -8.49 -4.98
CA VAL A 629 -0.74 -7.65 -3.77
C VAL A 629 -1.86 -6.62 -3.88
N GLU A 630 -2.02 -5.99 -5.04
CA GLU A 630 -3.08 -5.00 -5.28
C GLU A 630 -4.46 -5.63 -5.24
N ASP A 631 -4.62 -6.80 -5.89
CA ASP A 631 -5.84 -7.60 -5.83
C ASP A 631 -6.21 -7.95 -4.38
N LEU A 632 -5.24 -8.41 -3.58
CA LEU A 632 -5.47 -8.69 -2.16
C LEU A 632 -5.86 -7.44 -1.36
N LYS A 633 -5.25 -6.29 -1.64
CA LYS A 633 -5.61 -5.01 -1.02
C LYS A 633 -7.03 -4.56 -1.40
N ALA A 634 -7.42 -4.77 -2.65
CA ALA A 634 -8.78 -4.50 -3.13
C ALA A 634 -9.80 -5.40 -2.42
N GLN A 635 -9.51 -6.68 -2.22
CA GLN A 635 -10.33 -7.60 -1.44
C GLN A 635 -10.47 -7.12 0.01
N PHE A 636 -9.42 -6.63 0.67
CA PHE A 636 -9.52 -6.02 2.01
C PHE A 636 -10.45 -4.80 2.01
N THR A 637 -10.35 -3.93 1.02
CA THR A 637 -11.21 -2.75 0.89
C THR A 637 -12.67 -3.14 0.66
N GLU A 638 -12.92 -4.12 -0.21
CA GLU A 638 -14.28 -4.59 -0.50
C GLU A 638 -14.92 -5.25 0.73
N MET A 639 -14.18 -6.02 1.48
CA MET A 639 -14.68 -6.64 2.70
C MET A 639 -15.02 -5.62 3.78
N LYS A 640 -14.23 -4.54 3.89
CA LYS A 640 -14.56 -3.40 4.75
C LYS A 640 -15.89 -2.76 4.32
N ARG A 641 -16.13 -2.61 3.01
CA ARG A 641 -17.40 -2.09 2.47
C ARG A 641 -18.58 -3.02 2.79
N GLN A 642 -18.36 -4.34 2.77
CA GLN A 642 -19.37 -5.34 3.11
C GLN A 642 -19.60 -5.53 4.61
N ASP A 643 -18.84 -4.84 5.47
CA ASP A 643 -18.85 -5.00 6.91
C ASP A 643 -18.60 -6.44 7.40
N LYS A 644 -17.84 -7.22 6.62
CA LYS A 644 -17.47 -8.59 6.97
C LYS A 644 -16.39 -8.62 8.04
N LYS A 645 -16.45 -9.64 8.90
CA LYS A 645 -15.41 -9.93 9.89
C LYS A 645 -14.25 -10.69 9.24
N PRO A 646 -13.01 -10.59 9.77
CA PRO A 646 -11.89 -11.36 9.24
C PRO A 646 -12.11 -12.89 9.20
N GLU A 647 -12.85 -13.43 10.15
CA GLU A 647 -13.21 -14.87 10.19
C GLU A 647 -14.28 -15.27 9.15
N ASP A 648 -15.00 -14.30 8.56
CA ASP A 648 -15.97 -14.49 7.49
C ASP A 648 -15.38 -14.11 6.13
N PHE A 649 -14.08 -14.14 6.00
CA PHE A 649 -13.27 -13.50 4.98
C PHE A 649 -12.82 -14.52 3.94
N GLY A 650 -13.59 -14.69 2.90
CA GLY A 650 -13.23 -15.51 1.74
C GLY A 650 -12.14 -14.86 0.89
N LEU A 651 -10.86 -15.06 1.24
CA LEU A 651 -9.72 -14.50 0.52
C LEU A 651 -9.18 -15.42 -0.56
N MET A 652 -8.79 -14.80 -1.65
CA MET A 652 -8.08 -15.44 -2.74
C MET A 652 -6.82 -14.66 -3.09
N ILE A 653 -5.76 -15.35 -3.46
CA ILE A 653 -4.54 -14.74 -3.96
C ILE A 653 -4.32 -15.18 -5.40
N LYS A 654 -4.23 -14.19 -6.29
CA LYS A 654 -3.99 -14.41 -7.70
C LYS A 654 -2.66 -15.12 -7.92
N GLN A 655 -2.68 -16.18 -8.76
CA GLN A 655 -1.47 -16.89 -9.15
C GLN A 655 -0.83 -16.22 -10.36
N SER A 656 0.49 -16.32 -10.47
CA SER A 656 1.21 -15.83 -11.65
C SER A 656 0.69 -16.50 -12.92
N PRO A 657 0.66 -15.77 -14.05
CA PRO A 657 0.26 -16.32 -15.34
C PRO A 657 1.11 -17.56 -15.73
N ASP A 658 0.48 -18.50 -16.44
CA ASP A 658 1.18 -19.69 -16.98
C ASP A 658 2.23 -19.32 -18.05
N THR A 659 2.22 -18.09 -18.55
CA THR A 659 3.16 -17.55 -19.53
C THR A 659 4.56 -17.28 -18.95
N LEU A 660 4.70 -17.22 -17.61
CA LEU A 660 6.02 -17.13 -16.99
C LEU A 660 6.75 -18.47 -17.14
N GLU A 661 7.99 -18.43 -17.58
CA GLU A 661 8.83 -19.62 -17.82
C GLU A 661 8.92 -20.56 -16.61
N THR A 662 8.82 -20.00 -15.41
CA THR A 662 8.78 -20.76 -14.15
C THR A 662 7.63 -20.26 -13.28
N SER A 663 6.71 -21.16 -12.96
CA SER A 663 5.59 -20.87 -12.05
C SER A 663 6.10 -20.42 -10.68
N LEU A 664 5.65 -19.25 -10.24
CA LEU A 664 5.92 -18.73 -8.91
C LEU A 664 4.93 -19.30 -7.88
N LEU A 665 5.44 -19.74 -6.76
CA LEU A 665 4.59 -20.08 -5.61
C LEU A 665 4.24 -18.80 -4.84
N ILE A 666 3.00 -18.69 -4.37
CA ILE A 666 2.57 -17.55 -3.53
C ILE A 666 3.42 -17.48 -2.26
N THR A 667 3.57 -18.60 -1.56
CA THR A 667 4.45 -18.77 -0.41
C THR A 667 4.97 -20.21 -0.34
N ALA A 668 5.78 -20.53 0.65
CA ALA A 668 6.28 -21.90 0.81
C ALA A 668 5.13 -22.92 0.92
N ARG A 669 5.24 -24.07 0.24
CA ARG A 669 4.18 -25.09 0.14
C ARG A 669 3.61 -25.52 1.50
N ASN A 670 4.44 -25.57 2.53
CA ASN A 670 4.03 -25.94 3.88
C ASN A 670 3.19 -24.85 4.59
N LYS A 671 3.18 -23.62 4.08
CA LYS A 671 2.34 -22.49 4.57
C LYS A 671 0.99 -22.40 3.83
N MET A 672 0.79 -23.13 2.74
CA MET A 672 -0.43 -23.14 1.93
C MET A 672 -1.35 -24.31 2.26
N ARG A 673 -1.26 -24.87 3.46
CA ARG A 673 -2.13 -25.97 3.88
C ARG A 673 -3.57 -25.50 4.06
N GLY A 674 -4.53 -26.33 3.63
CA GLY A 674 -5.95 -25.96 3.69
C GLY A 674 -6.38 -24.93 2.65
N THR A 675 -5.56 -24.74 1.60
CA THR A 675 -5.90 -23.88 0.47
C THR A 675 -5.98 -24.71 -0.80
N GLU A 676 -6.85 -24.34 -1.72
CA GLU A 676 -6.98 -25.00 -3.02
C GLU A 676 -6.81 -24.00 -4.15
N THR A 677 -6.34 -24.51 -5.30
CA THR A 677 -6.32 -23.71 -6.53
C THR A 677 -7.73 -23.69 -7.09
N VAL A 678 -8.30 -22.52 -7.25
CA VAL A 678 -9.59 -22.28 -7.87
C VAL A 678 -9.36 -21.65 -9.22
N GLU A 679 -10.01 -22.17 -10.23
CA GLU A 679 -9.96 -21.63 -11.59
C GLU A 679 -11.27 -20.94 -11.88
N TYR A 680 -11.18 -19.67 -12.22
CA TYR A 680 -12.29 -18.89 -12.70
C TYR A 680 -12.19 -18.77 -14.21
N TYR A 681 -13.26 -19.11 -14.88
CA TYR A 681 -13.41 -18.83 -16.30
C TYR A 681 -14.34 -17.64 -16.45
N LEU A 682 -13.76 -16.48 -16.72
CA LEU A 682 -14.55 -15.32 -17.08
C LEU A 682 -15.00 -15.47 -18.53
N ASN A 683 -16.30 -15.48 -18.76
CA ASN A 683 -16.90 -15.44 -20.08
C ASN A 683 -18.04 -14.42 -20.08
N TYR A 684 -17.82 -13.32 -20.76
CA TYR A 684 -18.83 -12.27 -20.95
C TYR A 684 -19.52 -12.34 -22.34
N GLY A 685 -19.26 -13.38 -23.15
CA GLY A 685 -19.87 -13.54 -24.46
C GLY A 685 -21.41 -13.53 -24.37
N GLY A 686 -22.06 -12.59 -25.06
CA GLY A 686 -23.51 -12.37 -25.02
C GLY A 686 -24.05 -11.75 -23.72
N VAL A 687 -23.18 -11.41 -22.76
CA VAL A 687 -23.58 -10.78 -21.49
C VAL A 687 -23.73 -9.28 -21.68
N TYR A 688 -24.76 -8.72 -21.07
CA TYR A 688 -24.91 -7.28 -20.88
C TYR A 688 -25.32 -6.98 -19.44
N ALA A 689 -24.90 -5.83 -18.95
CA ALA A 689 -25.23 -5.37 -17.62
C ALA A 689 -25.27 -3.85 -17.54
N ASP A 690 -25.95 -3.33 -16.51
CA ASP A 690 -25.99 -1.91 -16.18
C ASP A 690 -25.75 -1.66 -14.68
N THR A 691 -25.38 -0.43 -14.34
CA THR A 691 -25.24 0.03 -12.96
C THR A 691 -26.55 0.65 -12.48
N SER A 692 -27.55 -0.15 -12.16
CA SER A 692 -28.84 0.31 -11.67
C SER A 692 -28.83 0.83 -10.22
N LYS A 693 -27.71 0.63 -9.50
CA LYS A 693 -27.50 1.14 -8.14
C LYS A 693 -26.28 2.05 -8.11
N LEU A 694 -26.46 3.27 -7.59
CA LEU A 694 -25.43 4.29 -7.52
C LEU A 694 -25.14 4.67 -6.05
N LEU A 695 -23.88 5.01 -5.75
CA LEU A 695 -23.43 5.35 -4.40
C LEU A 695 -24.06 6.66 -3.90
N LYS A 696 -24.45 6.72 -2.63
CA LYS A 696 -24.89 7.92 -1.93
C LYS A 696 -23.71 8.75 -1.38
N SER A 697 -22.69 8.92 -2.17
CA SER A 697 -21.45 9.62 -1.76
C SER A 697 -21.09 10.65 -2.82
N ILE A 698 -21.09 11.92 -2.47
CA ILE A 698 -20.64 13.01 -3.36
C ILE A 698 -19.19 12.76 -3.82
N GLY A 699 -18.30 12.32 -2.90
CA GLY A 699 -16.91 12.08 -3.21
C GLY A 699 -16.73 10.98 -4.26
N ASP A 700 -17.47 9.86 -4.15
CA ASP A 700 -17.39 8.75 -5.09
C ASP A 700 -18.04 9.12 -6.45
N ASN A 701 -19.14 9.88 -6.44
CA ASN A 701 -19.78 10.36 -7.66
C ASN A 701 -18.88 11.34 -8.42
N ASN A 702 -18.23 12.26 -7.70
CA ASN A 702 -17.26 13.18 -8.30
C ASN A 702 -16.04 12.43 -8.86
N HIS A 703 -15.57 11.41 -8.18
CA HIS A 703 -14.48 10.57 -8.67
C HIS A 703 -14.85 9.89 -10.00
N ASN A 704 -16.04 9.27 -10.09
CA ASN A 704 -16.52 8.67 -11.33
C ASN A 704 -16.68 9.70 -12.45
N MET A 705 -17.17 10.90 -12.12
CA MET A 705 -17.28 12.01 -13.06
C MET A 705 -15.91 12.40 -13.64
N GLU A 706 -14.89 12.56 -12.79
CA GLU A 706 -13.54 12.92 -13.23
C GLU A 706 -12.88 11.78 -14.04
N ALA A 707 -13.08 10.52 -13.67
CA ALA A 707 -12.62 9.38 -14.47
C ALA A 707 -13.22 9.39 -15.88
N VAL A 708 -14.52 9.66 -15.99
CA VAL A 708 -15.20 9.80 -17.31
C VAL A 708 -14.65 10.99 -18.09
N LYS A 709 -14.50 12.16 -17.49
CA LYS A 709 -13.95 13.34 -18.20
C LYS A 709 -12.53 13.07 -18.71
N LYS A 710 -11.69 12.44 -17.90
CA LYS A 710 -10.33 12.03 -18.30
C LYS A 710 -10.36 11.10 -19.49
N PHE A 711 -11.22 10.08 -19.47
CA PHE A 711 -11.40 9.15 -20.58
C PHE A 711 -11.88 9.85 -21.86
N LEU A 712 -12.94 10.68 -21.76
CA LEU A 712 -13.49 11.43 -22.90
C LEU A 712 -12.47 12.40 -23.52
N SER A 713 -11.50 12.89 -22.74
CA SER A 713 -10.42 13.74 -23.26
C SER A 713 -9.33 12.96 -24.02
N LYS A 714 -9.17 11.67 -23.75
CA LYS A 714 -8.17 10.80 -24.42
C LYS A 714 -8.68 10.26 -25.76
N VAL A 715 -9.99 10.06 -25.90
CA VAL A 715 -10.61 9.38 -27.02
C VAL A 715 -11.37 10.39 -27.89
N GLN A 716 -11.26 10.24 -29.19
CA GLN A 716 -11.94 11.13 -30.14
C GLN A 716 -13.40 10.70 -30.34
N PHE A 717 -14.34 11.45 -29.78
CA PHE A 717 -15.78 11.26 -29.93
C PHE A 717 -16.36 12.18 -30.98
N GLY A 718 -17.50 11.77 -31.59
CA GLY A 718 -18.26 12.57 -32.50
C GLY A 718 -19.74 12.20 -32.55
N TRP A 719 -20.59 13.08 -33.10
CA TRP A 719 -21.98 12.78 -33.36
C TRP A 719 -22.14 11.84 -34.56
N TYR A 720 -22.77 10.71 -34.30
CA TYR A 720 -23.13 9.73 -35.30
C TYR A 720 -24.63 9.86 -35.64
N GLY A 721 -24.90 10.47 -36.77
CA GLY A 721 -26.26 10.98 -37.05
C GLY A 721 -26.65 12.08 -36.04
N GLU A 722 -27.96 12.24 -35.83
CA GLU A 722 -28.50 13.19 -34.83
C GLU A 722 -28.75 12.57 -33.46
N ARG A 723 -28.44 11.23 -33.30
CA ARG A 723 -28.90 10.44 -32.16
C ARG A 723 -27.80 10.03 -31.20
N TRP A 724 -26.60 9.74 -31.70
CA TRP A 724 -25.58 9.11 -30.88
C TRP A 724 -24.27 9.94 -30.81
N TYR A 725 -23.80 10.26 -29.62
CA TYR A 725 -22.46 10.78 -29.41
C TYR A 725 -21.56 9.61 -29.07
N MET A 726 -20.68 9.17 -29.98
CA MET A 726 -19.96 7.93 -29.86
C MET A 726 -18.55 7.99 -30.43
N ALA A 727 -17.71 7.04 -30.00
CA ALA A 727 -16.45 6.69 -30.61
C ALA A 727 -16.45 5.21 -30.95
N SER A 728 -15.96 4.85 -32.14
CA SER A 728 -15.79 3.47 -32.57
C SER A 728 -14.33 3.10 -32.58
N ALA A 729 -14.03 1.80 -32.46
CA ALA A 729 -12.69 1.25 -32.43
C ALA A 729 -11.81 1.83 -31.31
N VAL A 730 -12.37 2.08 -30.14
CA VAL A 730 -11.65 2.49 -28.94
C VAL A 730 -10.82 1.31 -28.43
N SER A 731 -9.57 1.57 -28.05
CA SER A 731 -8.68 0.51 -27.52
C SER A 731 -9.27 -0.16 -26.29
N LYS A 732 -9.18 -1.48 -26.20
CA LYS A 732 -9.60 -2.23 -25.02
C LYS A 732 -8.89 -1.74 -23.74
N PHE A 733 -7.64 -1.30 -23.85
CA PHE A 733 -6.85 -0.83 -22.71
C PHE A 733 -7.40 0.46 -22.12
N ASP A 734 -7.85 1.41 -22.99
CA ASP A 734 -8.47 2.64 -22.49
C ASP A 734 -9.81 2.36 -21.81
N VAL A 735 -10.61 1.43 -22.35
CA VAL A 735 -11.87 1.01 -21.74
C VAL A 735 -11.62 0.28 -20.40
N ALA A 736 -10.64 -0.62 -20.34
CA ALA A 736 -10.27 -1.31 -19.13
C ALA A 736 -9.74 -0.35 -18.06
N GLU A 737 -8.91 0.65 -18.43
CA GLU A 737 -8.45 1.69 -17.52
C GLU A 737 -9.61 2.49 -16.94
N LEU A 738 -10.58 2.89 -17.77
CA LEU A 738 -11.78 3.58 -17.29
C LEU A 738 -12.52 2.71 -16.26
N ILE A 739 -12.86 1.48 -16.62
CA ILE A 739 -13.66 0.57 -15.79
C ILE A 739 -12.94 0.29 -14.45
N ALA A 740 -11.64 0.05 -14.46
CA ALA A 740 -10.84 -0.19 -13.25
C ALA A 740 -10.84 1.01 -12.28
N ASN A 741 -10.98 2.24 -12.83
CA ASN A 741 -11.01 3.46 -12.02
C ASN A 741 -12.41 3.84 -11.53
N LEU A 742 -13.47 3.11 -11.87
CA LEU A 742 -14.83 3.41 -11.43
C LEU A 742 -15.11 2.90 -10.02
N ARG A 743 -15.84 3.68 -9.25
CA ARG A 743 -16.40 3.29 -7.95
C ARG A 743 -17.86 2.90 -8.13
N ILE A 744 -18.10 1.60 -8.29
CA ILE A 744 -19.43 1.03 -8.50
C ILE A 744 -19.82 0.21 -7.27
N PRO A 745 -21.08 0.33 -6.76
CA PRO A 745 -21.56 -0.51 -5.68
C PRO A 745 -21.50 -1.99 -6.07
N TYR A 746 -20.93 -2.84 -5.20
CA TYR A 746 -20.78 -4.29 -5.40
C TYR A 746 -22.11 -5.02 -5.67
N VAL A 747 -23.22 -4.42 -5.25
CA VAL A 747 -24.57 -4.95 -5.51
C VAL A 747 -24.95 -4.95 -7.01
N ASN A 748 -24.16 -4.29 -7.87
CA ASN A 748 -24.25 -4.45 -9.32
C ASN A 748 -23.40 -5.66 -9.78
N ARG A 749 -23.73 -6.86 -9.35
CA ARG A 749 -22.92 -8.09 -9.47
C ARG A 749 -22.35 -8.37 -10.86
N LYS A 750 -23.09 -8.04 -11.93
CA LYS A 750 -22.63 -8.23 -13.32
C LYS A 750 -21.71 -7.13 -13.81
N PHE A 751 -21.61 -6.02 -13.07
CA PHE A 751 -20.70 -4.90 -13.33
C PHE A 751 -19.60 -4.88 -12.26
N ASP A 752 -18.91 -5.99 -12.12
CA ASP A 752 -17.71 -6.10 -11.30
C ASP A 752 -16.55 -5.40 -12.03
N THR A 753 -16.12 -4.25 -11.52
CA THR A 753 -15.13 -3.41 -12.19
C THR A 753 -13.77 -4.08 -12.34
N GLU A 754 -13.38 -4.89 -11.38
CA GLU A 754 -12.10 -5.58 -11.35
C GLU A 754 -12.10 -6.76 -12.32
N GLY A 755 -13.04 -7.70 -12.16
CA GLY A 755 -13.17 -8.87 -13.04
C GLY A 755 -13.45 -8.48 -14.49
N LEU A 756 -14.27 -7.45 -14.71
CA LEU A 756 -14.58 -6.94 -16.04
C LEU A 756 -13.36 -6.29 -16.71
N SER A 757 -12.62 -5.44 -15.99
CA SER A 757 -11.40 -4.82 -16.51
C SER A 757 -10.35 -5.88 -16.85
N GLU A 758 -10.20 -6.90 -16.00
CA GLU A 758 -9.26 -7.97 -16.22
C GLU A 758 -9.64 -8.84 -17.43
N TYR A 759 -10.93 -9.17 -17.58
CA TYR A 759 -11.42 -9.89 -18.77
C TYR A 759 -11.13 -9.09 -20.05
N ILE A 760 -11.37 -7.78 -20.05
CA ILE A 760 -11.12 -6.92 -21.19
C ILE A 760 -9.62 -6.91 -21.54
N ASN A 761 -8.75 -6.73 -20.55
CA ASN A 761 -7.31 -6.69 -20.77
C ASN A 761 -6.77 -8.00 -21.35
N ASN A 762 -7.25 -9.14 -20.86
CA ASN A 762 -6.76 -10.47 -21.26
C ASN A 762 -7.51 -11.07 -22.45
N SER A 763 -8.54 -10.41 -22.98
CA SER A 763 -9.29 -10.91 -24.15
C SER A 763 -8.51 -10.69 -25.45
N ASP A 764 -8.28 -11.74 -26.20
CA ASP A 764 -7.61 -11.68 -27.51
C ASP A 764 -8.56 -11.34 -28.65
N ILE A 765 -9.89 -11.44 -28.42
CA ILE A 765 -10.91 -11.27 -29.48
C ILE A 765 -11.61 -9.92 -29.47
N PHE A 766 -11.54 -9.15 -28.39
CA PHE A 766 -12.21 -7.86 -28.21
C PHE A 766 -11.21 -6.71 -28.09
N MET A 767 -10.39 -6.54 -29.14
CA MET A 767 -9.33 -5.51 -29.15
C MET A 767 -9.86 -4.09 -29.22
N TYR A 768 -11.05 -3.91 -29.81
CA TYR A 768 -11.67 -2.61 -30.05
C TYR A 768 -13.10 -2.60 -29.52
N TRP A 769 -13.51 -1.44 -29.02
CA TRP A 769 -14.83 -1.19 -28.43
C TRP A 769 -15.54 -0.04 -29.12
N ASP A 770 -16.87 -0.11 -29.11
CA ASP A 770 -17.71 1.04 -29.40
C ASP A 770 -18.12 1.68 -28.06
N VAL A 771 -17.89 2.97 -27.90
CA VAL A 771 -18.26 3.71 -26.68
C VAL A 771 -19.27 4.77 -27.00
N VAL A 772 -20.40 4.79 -26.29
CA VAL A 772 -21.52 5.70 -26.50
C VAL A 772 -21.76 6.51 -25.25
N VAL A 773 -21.85 7.83 -25.39
CA VAL A 773 -22.41 8.71 -24.36
C VAL A 773 -23.90 8.91 -24.66
N ALA A 774 -24.74 8.38 -23.77
CA ALA A 774 -26.17 8.45 -23.92
C ALA A 774 -26.66 9.89 -23.72
N THR A 775 -27.65 10.32 -24.51
CA THR A 775 -28.29 11.61 -24.31
C THR A 775 -29.77 11.40 -24.03
N GLY A 776 -30.33 12.15 -23.08
CA GLY A 776 -31.72 12.12 -22.74
C GLY A 776 -32.60 12.85 -23.80
N GLU A 777 -33.92 12.61 -23.83
CA GLU A 777 -34.85 13.26 -24.73
C GLU A 777 -35.03 14.76 -24.40
N SER A 778 -35.11 15.61 -25.46
CA SER A 778 -34.98 17.07 -25.35
C SER A 778 -36.14 17.82 -24.65
N LYS A 779 -37.22 17.17 -24.27
CA LYS A 779 -38.42 17.83 -23.75
C LYS A 779 -38.44 18.06 -22.23
N ASN A 780 -37.55 17.48 -21.44
CA ASN A 780 -37.58 17.51 -19.97
C ASN A 780 -36.17 17.70 -19.34
N HIS A 781 -35.39 18.69 -19.85
CA HIS A 781 -33.98 18.77 -19.44
C HIS A 781 -33.72 19.74 -18.32
N TYR A 782 -33.16 19.24 -17.24
CA TYR A 782 -32.58 20.02 -16.15
C TYR A 782 -31.06 20.23 -16.32
N MET A 783 -30.31 19.26 -16.88
CA MET A 783 -28.87 19.36 -17.10
C MET A 783 -28.53 19.16 -18.57
N GLN A 784 -27.96 20.20 -19.19
CA GLN A 784 -27.51 20.23 -20.59
C GLN A 784 -25.99 20.29 -20.67
N ASP A 785 -25.46 19.94 -21.82
CA ASP A 785 -24.04 19.97 -22.14
C ASP A 785 -23.18 19.19 -21.12
N CYS A 786 -23.71 18.01 -20.73
CA CYS A 786 -23.02 17.13 -19.75
C CYS A 786 -21.61 16.78 -20.21
N PHE A 787 -20.68 16.68 -19.26
CA PHE A 787 -19.24 16.47 -19.50
C PHE A 787 -18.57 17.57 -20.33
N GLY A 788 -19.22 18.74 -20.52
CA GLY A 788 -18.77 19.80 -21.43
C GLY A 788 -19.04 19.53 -22.92
N ILE A 789 -19.86 18.53 -23.24
CA ILE A 789 -20.17 18.14 -24.62
C ILE A 789 -21.49 18.78 -25.04
N LYS A 790 -21.43 19.67 -26.02
CA LYS A 790 -22.62 20.39 -26.55
C LYS A 790 -23.66 19.40 -27.08
N GLY A 791 -24.88 19.50 -26.58
CA GLY A 791 -26.01 18.68 -26.98
C GLY A 791 -26.18 17.37 -26.24
N VAL A 792 -25.25 16.97 -25.37
CA VAL A 792 -25.40 15.82 -24.46
C VAL A 792 -26.20 16.28 -23.25
N THR A 793 -27.33 15.63 -23.00
CA THR A 793 -28.25 15.98 -21.91
C THR A 793 -28.41 14.80 -20.96
N ALA A 794 -28.56 15.09 -19.66
CA ALA A 794 -28.76 14.04 -18.69
C ALA A 794 -30.11 13.36 -18.84
N ALA A 795 -30.14 12.06 -18.68
CA ALA A 795 -31.39 11.30 -18.67
C ALA A 795 -32.09 11.45 -17.31
N LEU A 796 -33.34 11.96 -17.32
CA LEU A 796 -34.15 12.07 -16.11
C LEU A 796 -34.57 10.66 -15.66
N ARG A 797 -34.20 10.22 -14.46
CA ARG A 797 -34.51 8.88 -13.94
C ARG A 797 -35.20 8.95 -12.59
N SER A 798 -36.23 8.16 -12.42
CA SER A 798 -36.84 7.91 -11.11
C SER A 798 -35.87 7.10 -10.26
N PHE A 799 -35.92 7.29 -8.96
CA PHE A 799 -35.08 6.58 -8.02
C PHE A 799 -35.79 6.23 -6.73
N HIS A 800 -35.25 5.24 -6.03
CA HIS A 800 -35.78 4.79 -4.73
C HIS A 800 -34.60 4.70 -3.75
N SER A 801 -34.83 5.10 -2.49
CA SER A 801 -33.93 4.79 -1.39
C SER A 801 -34.15 3.33 -0.98
N ASN A 802 -33.10 2.56 -0.78
CA ASN A 802 -33.20 1.20 -0.31
C ASN A 802 -33.35 1.23 1.22
N GLY A 803 -34.49 0.81 1.76
CA GLY A 803 -34.78 0.92 3.18
C GLY A 803 -33.90 0.03 4.08
N GLU A 804 -33.18 -0.93 3.51
CA GLU A 804 -32.29 -1.86 4.24
C GLU A 804 -30.81 -1.45 4.14
N ASP A 805 -30.41 -0.74 3.08
CA ASP A 805 -29.01 -0.29 2.91
C ASP A 805 -28.98 1.16 2.42
N ASP A 806 -28.57 2.05 3.30
CA ASP A 806 -28.54 3.49 3.04
C ASP A 806 -27.30 3.99 2.23
N ARG A 807 -26.43 3.08 1.82
CA ARG A 807 -25.17 3.42 1.09
C ARG A 807 -25.38 3.70 -0.39
N TYR A 808 -26.48 3.29 -0.99
CA TYR A 808 -26.76 3.50 -2.41
C TYR A 808 -28.24 3.80 -2.70
N ILE A 809 -28.49 4.40 -3.83
CA ILE A 809 -29.83 4.62 -4.41
C ILE A 809 -30.02 3.66 -5.59
N ARG A 810 -31.26 3.23 -5.80
CA ARG A 810 -31.65 2.43 -6.96
C ARG A 810 -32.27 3.34 -8.02
N ILE A 811 -31.73 3.27 -9.23
CA ILE A 811 -32.22 4.00 -10.39
C ILE A 811 -33.21 3.13 -11.18
N GLY A 812 -34.30 3.74 -11.68
CA GLY A 812 -35.27 3.09 -12.57
C GLY A 812 -36.65 2.90 -11.98
N GLY A 813 -37.62 2.61 -12.86
CA GLY A 813 -38.99 2.29 -12.52
C GLY A 813 -39.18 0.82 -12.17
N SER A 814 -40.38 0.27 -12.49
CA SER A 814 -40.73 -1.15 -12.18
C SER A 814 -39.75 -2.19 -12.74
N ASN A 815 -39.06 -1.90 -13.81
CA ASN A 815 -38.07 -2.80 -14.44
C ASN A 815 -36.62 -2.62 -13.95
N ASN A 816 -36.35 -1.76 -12.99
CA ASN A 816 -35.03 -1.56 -12.36
C ASN A 816 -33.83 -1.43 -13.31
N ARG A 817 -33.99 -0.84 -14.50
CA ARG A 817 -32.94 -0.74 -15.52
C ARG A 817 -32.53 0.69 -15.78
N VAL A 818 -31.23 0.93 -15.90
CA VAL A 818 -30.64 2.16 -16.47
C VAL A 818 -30.63 2.07 -17.99
N LEU A 819 -30.35 0.89 -18.49
CA LEU A 819 -30.17 0.57 -19.88
C LEU A 819 -31.48 0.72 -20.69
N ASP A 820 -31.40 1.53 -21.74
CA ASP A 820 -32.36 1.49 -22.89
C ASP A 820 -31.80 0.43 -23.87
N PRO A 821 -32.52 -0.70 -24.11
CA PRO A 821 -32.02 -1.73 -25.02
C PRO A 821 -31.73 -1.25 -26.41
N GLY A 822 -32.45 -0.20 -26.89
CA GLY A 822 -32.27 0.41 -28.19
C GLY A 822 -30.93 1.09 -28.39
N ILE A 823 -30.18 1.38 -27.33
CA ILE A 823 -28.85 2.02 -27.44
C ILE A 823 -27.81 1.06 -28.02
N PHE A 824 -28.05 -0.24 -27.95
CA PHE A 824 -27.16 -1.23 -28.55
C PHE A 824 -27.26 -1.28 -30.09
N ASP A 825 -28.18 -0.53 -30.70
CA ASP A 825 -28.24 -0.23 -32.13
C ASP A 825 -27.15 0.76 -32.59
N ALA A 826 -26.56 1.50 -31.67
CA ALA A 826 -25.58 2.53 -31.98
C ALA A 826 -24.42 1.97 -32.84
N GLY A 827 -24.17 2.58 -33.98
CA GLY A 827 -23.14 2.15 -34.92
C GLY A 827 -23.50 0.98 -35.85
N LEU A 828 -24.59 0.24 -35.64
CA LEU A 828 -24.93 -0.95 -36.42
C LEU A 828 -25.59 -0.63 -37.79
N ASN A 829 -26.31 0.49 -37.90
CA ASN A 829 -27.01 0.90 -39.15
C ASN A 829 -27.90 -0.20 -39.75
N LEU A 830 -28.63 -0.93 -38.93
CA LEU A 830 -29.47 -2.02 -39.39
C LEU A 830 -30.61 -1.53 -40.28
N THR A 831 -30.69 -2.10 -41.50
CA THR A 831 -31.85 -1.83 -42.38
C THR A 831 -33.11 -2.50 -41.83
N PRO A 832 -34.30 -2.03 -42.23
CA PRO A 832 -35.57 -2.68 -41.86
C PRO A 832 -35.62 -4.19 -42.22
N GLU A 833 -35.02 -4.56 -43.34
CA GLU A 833 -34.94 -5.97 -43.74
C GLU A 833 -34.01 -6.80 -42.86
N GLN A 834 -32.87 -6.23 -42.46
CA GLN A 834 -31.95 -6.88 -41.51
C GLN A 834 -32.62 -7.05 -40.13
N ARG A 835 -33.36 -6.07 -39.62
CA ARG A 835 -34.14 -6.15 -38.39
C ARG A 835 -35.17 -7.29 -38.46
N LYS A 836 -35.93 -7.39 -39.55
CA LYS A 836 -36.86 -8.49 -39.78
C LYS A 836 -36.19 -9.84 -39.87
N LEU A 837 -34.98 -9.93 -40.44
CA LEU A 837 -34.22 -11.16 -40.53
C LEU A 837 -33.74 -11.62 -39.12
N ILE A 838 -33.31 -10.69 -38.26
CA ILE A 838 -32.92 -11.00 -36.91
C ILE A 838 -34.13 -11.56 -36.13
N LEU A 839 -35.28 -10.89 -36.17
CA LEU A 839 -36.50 -11.36 -35.54
C LEU A 839 -36.95 -12.73 -36.00
N ARG A 840 -36.87 -13.03 -37.31
CA ARG A 840 -37.19 -14.34 -37.89
C ARG A 840 -36.27 -15.45 -37.41
N ARG A 841 -34.98 -15.16 -37.25
CA ARG A 841 -34.00 -16.13 -36.71
C ARG A 841 -34.25 -16.50 -35.25
N GLN A 842 -34.99 -15.65 -34.55
CA GLN A 842 -35.34 -15.80 -33.12
C GLN A 842 -36.78 -16.31 -32.94
N ASP A 843 -37.51 -16.67 -34.01
CA ASP A 843 -38.92 -17.03 -33.99
C ASP A 843 -39.82 -15.97 -33.32
N LYS A 844 -39.44 -14.69 -33.44
CA LYS A 844 -40.19 -13.54 -32.91
C LYS A 844 -41.12 -12.93 -33.97
N PRO A 845 -42.29 -12.38 -33.56
CA PRO A 845 -43.14 -11.59 -34.48
C PRO A 845 -42.35 -10.46 -35.15
N ILE A 846 -42.63 -10.20 -36.44
CA ILE A 846 -41.91 -9.20 -37.26
C ILE A 846 -42.15 -7.76 -36.74
N GLU A 847 -43.22 -7.55 -36.03
CA GLU A 847 -43.61 -6.29 -35.39
C GLU A 847 -42.94 -6.06 -34.01
N SER A 848 -42.22 -7.06 -33.46
CA SER A 848 -41.56 -6.93 -32.20
C SER A 848 -40.38 -6.00 -32.27
N GLU A 849 -40.07 -5.31 -31.17
CA GLU A 849 -38.82 -4.59 -30.98
C GLU A 849 -37.63 -5.54 -30.73
N LEU A 850 -36.47 -5.19 -31.23
CA LEU A 850 -35.25 -5.90 -30.95
C LEU A 850 -34.82 -5.68 -29.52
N THR A 851 -34.45 -6.77 -28.84
CA THR A 851 -33.94 -6.72 -27.48
C THR A 851 -32.42 -6.48 -27.46
N ALA A 852 -31.88 -6.18 -26.30
CA ALA A 852 -30.41 -6.06 -26.10
C ALA A 852 -29.65 -7.28 -26.64
N ARG A 853 -30.13 -8.49 -26.38
CA ARG A 853 -29.53 -9.73 -26.88
C ARG A 853 -29.53 -9.83 -28.41
N ASP A 854 -30.60 -9.37 -29.06
CA ASP A 854 -30.71 -9.41 -30.50
C ASP A 854 -29.66 -8.53 -31.19
N TYR A 855 -29.38 -7.37 -30.61
CA TYR A 855 -28.30 -6.48 -31.09
C TYR A 855 -26.91 -7.11 -30.82
N LEU A 856 -26.66 -7.72 -29.67
CA LEU A 856 -25.37 -8.33 -29.34
C LEU A 856 -25.02 -9.53 -30.21
N GLN A 857 -26.00 -10.21 -30.83
CA GLN A 857 -25.75 -11.30 -31.79
C GLN A 857 -25.16 -10.80 -33.12
N VAL A 858 -25.42 -9.56 -33.48
CA VAL A 858 -24.98 -8.98 -34.76
C VAL A 858 -23.85 -7.97 -34.61
N ARG A 859 -23.49 -7.58 -33.37
CA ARG A 859 -22.33 -6.72 -33.12
C ARG A 859 -21.02 -7.50 -33.28
N GLU A 860 -20.03 -6.82 -33.80
CA GLU A 860 -18.65 -7.35 -33.85
C GLU A 860 -17.81 -6.90 -32.66
N ASN A 861 -17.98 -5.62 -32.24
CA ASN A 861 -17.29 -5.04 -31.12
C ASN A 861 -18.20 -4.99 -29.87
N PRO A 862 -17.64 -5.18 -28.67
CA PRO A 862 -18.34 -4.85 -27.44
C PRO A 862 -18.71 -3.37 -27.39
N ILE A 863 -19.73 -3.06 -26.61
CA ILE A 863 -20.19 -1.68 -26.43
C ILE A 863 -20.15 -1.29 -24.95
N LEU A 864 -19.61 -0.10 -24.66
CA LEU A 864 -19.72 0.58 -23.38
C LEU A 864 -20.61 1.80 -23.52
N VAL A 865 -21.57 1.96 -22.62
CA VAL A 865 -22.48 3.10 -22.61
C VAL A 865 -22.31 3.89 -21.33
N ILE A 866 -22.12 5.20 -21.45
CA ILE A 866 -21.97 6.15 -20.35
C ILE A 866 -23.25 6.99 -20.28
N TYR A 867 -23.97 6.90 -19.17
CA TYR A 867 -25.23 7.62 -18.96
C TYR A 867 -25.04 8.78 -17.98
N PRO A 868 -25.13 10.03 -18.41
CA PRO A 868 -25.36 11.14 -17.49
C PRO A 868 -26.80 11.09 -16.97
N ILE A 869 -26.98 11.04 -15.64
CA ILE A 869 -28.26 10.87 -14.97
C ILE A 869 -28.62 12.12 -14.17
N ASP A 870 -29.85 12.57 -14.33
CA ASP A 870 -30.52 13.53 -13.47
C ASP A 870 -31.63 12.84 -12.67
N LEU A 871 -31.63 13.00 -11.34
CA LEU A 871 -32.60 12.35 -10.46
C LEU A 871 -33.93 13.09 -10.47
N ASN A 872 -35.00 12.37 -10.82
CA ASN A 872 -36.36 12.90 -10.80
C ASN A 872 -36.91 12.92 -9.38
N THR A 873 -37.08 14.13 -8.83
CA THR A 873 -37.67 14.34 -7.49
C THR A 873 -39.21 14.33 -7.50
N GLU A 874 -39.85 14.33 -8.67
CA GLU A 874 -41.29 14.22 -8.79
C GLU A 874 -41.79 12.84 -8.34
N LEU A 875 -43.00 12.81 -7.78
CA LEU A 875 -43.65 11.54 -7.46
C LEU A 875 -44.03 10.80 -8.74
N THR A 876 -43.80 9.50 -8.77
CA THR A 876 -44.26 8.66 -9.88
C THR A 876 -45.78 8.60 -9.96
N PRO A 877 -46.40 8.29 -11.13
CA PRO A 877 -47.84 8.14 -11.25
C PRO A 877 -48.43 7.15 -10.21
N SER A 878 -47.73 6.05 -9.95
CA SER A 878 -48.13 5.08 -8.89
C SER A 878 -48.11 5.72 -7.51
N GLN A 879 -47.11 6.50 -7.16
CA GLN A 879 -47.01 7.20 -5.87
C GLN A 879 -48.05 8.33 -5.73
N LYS A 880 -48.35 9.02 -6.84
CA LYS A 880 -49.41 10.06 -6.87
C LYS A 880 -50.80 9.43 -6.65
N ASN A 881 -51.04 8.24 -7.19
CA ASN A 881 -52.36 7.57 -7.16
C ASN A 881 -52.47 6.59 -5.94
N ASP A 882 -51.43 6.45 -5.13
CA ASP A 882 -51.44 5.56 -3.95
C ASP A 882 -52.40 6.12 -2.89
N THR A 883 -53.47 5.39 -2.61
CA THR A 883 -54.48 5.74 -1.63
C THR A 883 -54.00 5.61 -0.18
N LEU A 884 -52.89 4.89 0.07
CA LEU A 884 -52.25 4.76 1.38
C LEU A 884 -51.37 5.97 1.73
N LEU A 885 -51.06 6.78 0.76
CA LEU A 885 -50.30 8.03 0.92
C LEU A 885 -51.25 9.24 0.97
N ASN A 886 -51.40 9.80 2.17
CA ASN A 886 -52.09 11.11 2.30
C ASN A 886 -51.21 12.25 1.77
N ASP A 887 -51.73 13.45 1.62
CA ASP A 887 -51.03 14.60 1.04
C ASP A 887 -49.78 15.01 1.87
N GLU A 888 -49.81 14.87 3.18
CA GLU A 888 -48.67 15.11 4.06
C GLU A 888 -47.54 14.12 3.79
N LYS A 889 -47.84 12.83 3.65
CA LYS A 889 -46.86 11.78 3.32
C LYS A 889 -46.30 11.94 1.91
N LYS A 890 -47.13 12.36 0.95
CA LYS A 890 -46.68 12.66 -0.42
C LYS A 890 -45.71 13.84 -0.44
N THR A 891 -45.99 14.90 0.35
CA THR A 891 -45.11 16.05 0.50
C THR A 891 -43.79 15.66 1.18
N ALA A 892 -43.86 14.89 2.25
CA ALA A 892 -42.67 14.38 2.95
C ALA A 892 -41.77 13.52 2.05
N LEU A 893 -42.40 12.63 1.25
CA LEU A 893 -41.65 11.79 0.29
C LEU A 893 -40.96 12.63 -0.80
N GLN A 894 -41.61 13.69 -1.27
CA GLN A 894 -41.01 14.59 -2.26
C GLN A 894 -39.85 15.40 -1.65
N MET A 895 -39.99 15.84 -0.39
CA MET A 895 -38.90 16.51 0.33
C MET A 895 -37.71 15.54 0.53
N LEU A 896 -37.95 14.31 0.92
CA LEU A 896 -36.91 13.28 1.06
C LEU A 896 -36.19 13.03 -0.26
N LYS A 897 -36.90 12.96 -1.37
CA LYS A 897 -36.29 12.79 -2.70
C LYS A 897 -35.37 13.98 -3.06
N ARG A 898 -35.80 15.22 -2.76
CA ARG A 898 -34.98 16.42 -2.96
C ARG A 898 -33.74 16.39 -2.09
N GLN A 899 -33.87 16.02 -0.81
CA GLN A 899 -32.74 15.88 0.10
C GLN A 899 -31.73 14.86 -0.41
N ILE A 900 -32.17 13.66 -0.84
CA ILE A 900 -31.28 12.64 -1.40
C ILE A 900 -30.57 13.16 -2.65
N LYS A 901 -31.27 13.89 -3.54
CA LYS A 901 -30.67 14.48 -4.74
C LYS A 901 -29.51 15.43 -4.37
N THR A 902 -29.68 16.25 -3.35
CA THR A 902 -28.65 17.16 -2.82
C THR A 902 -27.52 16.37 -2.14
N ASP A 903 -27.84 15.37 -1.32
CA ASP A 903 -26.86 14.55 -0.60
C ASP A 903 -25.92 13.77 -1.54
N VAL A 904 -26.35 13.43 -2.74
CA VAL A 904 -25.50 12.76 -3.77
C VAL A 904 -24.82 13.75 -4.72
N GLY A 905 -25.04 15.07 -4.56
CA GLY A 905 -24.42 16.12 -5.38
C GLY A 905 -25.05 16.29 -6.77
N ASN A 906 -26.29 15.83 -6.96
CA ASN A 906 -26.94 15.84 -8.28
C ASN A 906 -27.80 17.11 -8.54
N ASP A 907 -27.54 18.22 -7.85
CA ASP A 907 -28.22 19.48 -8.09
C ASP A 907 -27.64 20.25 -9.30
N THR A 908 -26.32 20.18 -9.46
CA THR A 908 -25.60 20.93 -10.51
C THR A 908 -24.78 20.04 -11.43
N THR A 909 -24.47 18.81 -11.02
CA THR A 909 -23.67 17.84 -11.78
C THR A 909 -24.43 16.55 -11.99
N PRO A 910 -24.38 15.95 -13.22
CA PRO A 910 -25.04 14.67 -13.44
C PRO A 910 -24.34 13.56 -12.65
N LEU A 911 -25.11 12.60 -12.17
CA LEU A 911 -24.54 11.30 -11.78
C LEU A 911 -24.15 10.51 -13.02
N VAL A 912 -23.24 9.57 -12.88
CA VAL A 912 -22.82 8.72 -14.00
C VAL A 912 -23.21 7.28 -13.74
N ALA A 913 -23.98 6.71 -14.65
CA ALA A 913 -24.28 5.29 -14.71
C ALA A 913 -23.66 4.67 -15.96
N PHE A 914 -23.47 3.38 -15.96
CA PHE A 914 -22.80 2.67 -17.04
C PHE A 914 -23.61 1.44 -17.46
N ALA A 915 -23.47 1.07 -18.73
CA ALA A 915 -23.88 -0.23 -19.23
C ALA A 915 -22.83 -0.78 -20.20
N PHE A 916 -22.73 -2.08 -20.30
CA PHE A 916 -21.91 -2.74 -21.31
C PHE A 916 -22.67 -3.88 -21.97
N GLY A 917 -22.22 -4.27 -23.17
CA GLY A 917 -22.67 -5.46 -23.85
C GLY A 917 -21.57 -6.10 -24.68
N PHE A 918 -21.39 -7.40 -24.52
CA PHE A 918 -20.43 -8.17 -25.31
C PHE A 918 -21.13 -8.92 -26.44
N PRO A 919 -20.54 -8.96 -27.66
CA PRO A 919 -21.00 -9.82 -28.72
C PRO A 919 -21.08 -11.28 -28.29
N GLN A 920 -21.94 -12.06 -28.96
CA GLN A 920 -22.09 -13.48 -28.66
C GLN A 920 -20.91 -14.29 -29.25
N LYS A 921 -19.71 -14.03 -28.75
CA LYS A 921 -18.50 -14.79 -29.10
C LYS A 921 -17.90 -15.34 -27.80
N GLU A 922 -17.54 -16.63 -27.81
CA GLU A 922 -16.88 -17.21 -26.64
C GLU A 922 -15.43 -16.75 -26.53
N SER A 923 -15.09 -16.11 -25.43
CA SER A 923 -13.72 -15.86 -25.00
C SER A 923 -13.63 -16.29 -23.55
N LYS A 924 -12.83 -17.33 -23.30
CA LYS A 924 -12.62 -17.85 -21.93
C LYS A 924 -11.27 -17.35 -21.44
N THR A 925 -11.29 -16.32 -20.62
CA THR A 925 -10.11 -15.91 -19.88
C THR A 925 -10.02 -16.75 -18.60
N ARG A 926 -8.93 -17.51 -18.48
CA ARG A 926 -8.68 -18.39 -17.33
C ARG A 926 -7.87 -17.62 -16.31
N LEU A 927 -8.46 -17.41 -15.14
CA LEU A 927 -7.80 -16.86 -13.98
C LEU A 927 -7.58 -17.94 -12.94
N LYS A 928 -6.38 -18.00 -12.37
CA LYS A 928 -6.04 -18.93 -11.31
C LYS A 928 -5.84 -18.19 -10.01
N TYR A 929 -6.55 -18.63 -9.00
CA TYR A 929 -6.42 -18.12 -7.64
C TYR A 929 -6.09 -19.24 -6.67
N ARG A 930 -5.44 -18.89 -5.58
CA ARG A 930 -5.31 -19.74 -4.40
C ARG A 930 -6.28 -19.24 -3.34
N ALA A 931 -7.34 -20.00 -3.10
CA ALA A 931 -8.41 -19.65 -2.16
C ALA A 931 -8.11 -20.18 -0.75
N ASN A 932 -8.43 -19.40 0.26
CA ASN A 932 -8.44 -19.89 1.64
C ASN A 932 -9.71 -20.72 1.91
N ILE A 933 -9.74 -21.44 3.03
CA ILE A 933 -10.84 -22.36 3.37
C ILE A 933 -12.19 -21.65 3.48
N ILE A 934 -12.22 -20.40 3.95
CA ILE A 934 -13.46 -19.62 4.07
C ILE A 934 -14.06 -19.36 2.69
N LYS A 935 -13.20 -19.03 1.72
CA LYS A 935 -13.64 -18.80 0.34
C LYS A 935 -14.16 -20.07 -0.30
N LEU A 936 -13.52 -21.21 -0.05
CA LEU A 936 -13.99 -22.51 -0.53
C LEU A 936 -15.34 -22.86 0.07
N ASP A 937 -15.55 -22.61 1.36
CA ASP A 937 -16.85 -22.83 2.03
C ASP A 937 -17.94 -21.87 1.48
N GLU A 938 -17.60 -20.61 1.14
CA GLU A 938 -18.53 -19.67 0.49
C GLU A 938 -18.95 -20.17 -0.91
N MET A 939 -18.00 -20.66 -1.69
CA MET A 939 -18.26 -21.18 -3.04
C MET A 939 -19.12 -22.46 -3.01
N ASN A 940 -18.82 -23.38 -2.10
CA ASN A 940 -19.58 -24.62 -1.97
C ASN A 940 -21.04 -24.34 -1.56
N ARG A 941 -21.27 -23.39 -0.63
CA ARG A 941 -22.64 -22.96 -0.26
C ARG A 941 -23.37 -22.26 -1.41
N GLY A 942 -22.65 -21.52 -2.27
CA GLY A 942 -23.22 -20.90 -3.47
C GLY A 942 -23.67 -21.92 -4.50
N LEU A 943 -22.94 -23.01 -4.67
CA LEU A 943 -23.30 -24.10 -5.59
C LEU A 943 -24.53 -24.89 -5.11
N GLU A 944 -24.69 -25.09 -3.78
CA GLU A 944 -25.88 -25.77 -3.22
C GLU A 944 -27.17 -24.94 -3.39
N THR A 945 -27.07 -23.59 -3.44
CA THR A 945 -28.24 -22.72 -3.64
C THR A 945 -28.64 -22.55 -5.11
N ASP A 946 -27.72 -22.76 -6.06
CA ASP A 946 -28.01 -22.70 -7.49
C ASP A 946 -28.63 -24.01 -8.03
N ASP A 947 -28.40 -25.17 -7.37
CA ASP A 947 -29.01 -26.47 -7.74
C ASP A 947 -30.47 -26.61 -7.26
N ASP A 948 -30.87 -25.85 -6.24
CA ASP A 948 -32.28 -25.82 -5.76
C ASP A 948 -33.15 -24.80 -6.53
N GLY A 949 -32.60 -24.06 -7.50
CA GLY A 949 -33.25 -22.97 -8.23
C GLY A 949 -33.78 -23.27 -9.63
N GLU A 950 -33.51 -24.46 -10.21
CA GLU A 950 -34.01 -24.86 -11.55
C GLU A 950 -35.24 -25.80 -11.48
N GLY A 951 -36.22 -25.46 -10.69
CA GLY A 951 -37.47 -26.23 -10.65
C GLY A 951 -38.61 -25.35 -10.15
N GLU A 952 -39.24 -24.61 -11.04
CA GLU A 952 -40.66 -24.35 -11.14
C GLU A 952 -40.93 -23.15 -12.06
N GLY A 953 -41.34 -23.35 -13.25
CA GLY A 953 -42.67 -23.21 -13.77
C GLY A 953 -43.10 -21.78 -14.00
N ASP A 954 -42.77 -21.23 -15.18
CA ASP A 954 -43.57 -20.18 -15.81
C ASP A 954 -44.95 -20.77 -16.18
N THR A 955 -45.98 -20.38 -15.45
CA THR A 955 -47.33 -20.30 -16.02
C THR A 955 -47.99 -19.00 -15.56
N ASP A 956 -48.23 -18.15 -16.54
CA ASP A 956 -49.37 -17.22 -16.72
C ASP A 956 -49.77 -16.26 -15.55
N ASP A 957 -49.62 -14.99 -15.75
CA ASP A 957 -50.60 -13.94 -16.17
C ASP A 957 -49.98 -12.53 -16.20
#